data_d75467172a763627e4416a9e38f73d75
#
_entry.id   d75467172a763627e4416a9e38f73d75
#
_cell.length_a   1.000
_cell.length_b   1.000
_cell.length_c   1.000
_cell.angle_alpha   90.00
_cell.angle_beta   90.00
_cell.angle_gamma   90.00
#
_symmetry.space_group_name_H-M   'P 1'
#
loop_
_entity.id
_entity.type
_entity.pdbx_description
1 polymer ?
#
loop_
_entity_poly.entity_id
_entity_poly.type
_entity_poly.pdbx_seq_one_letter_code
_entity_poly.pdbx_strand_id
1 'polypeptide(L)'
;MSDEPSKKLTVHHKNHNYNTRKPVYIHEDDLTEDHTYKLIESKYFCMIPWTHMHGIPDGRAYPCCLGEMHLPIGNLKENTMAEVWNGTPYKQMRINMLEDKPSKECTRCYEQEDNGFFSMRNSQNKNFGHHIALTDKTNPDGSLDDFKLRYYDIRFSNLCNFSCRTCGSLFSSSWFAEETKLFGKLNHPQIMFAGKEKDDMWEQMQEHIPYLEQIYFAGGEPLIMEEHYRILEELVKRKMFHVRLVYNTNFSHIRLKDKMVFEYWKLFDVVSVGASLDDSYLRGEYIRKGQDWAETVENRRKMIEICPNVDFYVSSTVSILNAWHLTEFHKEWVELGLIKAMDWNVNILQSPERDRIDVLPIQFKDRIKQRVEEHIAWLAPQDQLQRAISGYKAIITFMYQDDKSHLLKEFFKINDQTDSMRKETFEEVFPEYKELRDHLGINKTHDNICMLPWVSIEASPVGTARPCCLATDEITKSDGTPYKLKESSLAEIYNSEYMQDLRQQFRRGEKPSTCNRCWKEEDAGIVSKRINSRIRLKEFYPIVDWKNDKPDQLWFIDLKLGNICNLKCRICGSWSSSKWAKEEIDYEARKYKDVQGYDRKQHSAYMFLQEGTWPRESEVFWENLKELLPNIKYFEFTGGEPFLIEEHFKLLRYAVEHGYSKRIDIHYNTNGTVYPSDEEVSLWGKFRNIEIAVSIDNIEARFEYERYGAVWDEVKTNVIKFNAMKTNLIQTQVCMTINIQNVYYLPELCDWVNTQQFDMVHFNMLHDPNVMCINRMTPAAQKLVIDRLNDYPFNVKHRVEIDKIIQFIENGAGSDGTEFLQKMQQTDAYREQSMLTTHKEIALAMGYVNS
;
A
#
# COMPACT_ATOMS: atom_id res chain seq x y z
N MET A 1 66.62 3.50 24.87
CA MET A 1 65.79 3.98 23.76
C MET A 1 64.95 2.79 23.33
N SER A 2 63.73 2.72 23.73
CA SER A 2 62.81 1.63 23.50
C SER A 2 62.15 1.89 22.15
N ASP A 3 62.42 1.01 21.17
CA ASP A 3 61.66 0.95 19.93
C ASP A 3 60.18 0.59 20.24
N GLU A 4 59.32 1.60 20.32
CA GLU A 4 57.88 1.36 20.16
C GLU A 4 57.62 0.97 18.71
N PRO A 5 56.88 -0.14 18.45
CA PRO A 5 56.54 -0.51 17.09
C PRO A 5 55.62 0.55 16.51
N SER A 6 56.06 1.17 15.38
CA SER A 6 55.24 2.15 14.64
C SER A 6 53.82 1.57 14.40
N LYS A 7 52.77 2.30 14.80
CA LYS A 7 51.39 1.96 14.53
C LYS A 7 51.17 1.97 13.03
N LYS A 8 51.17 0.83 12.41
CA LYS A 8 50.92 0.67 10.97
C LYS A 8 49.41 0.67 10.70
N LEU A 9 48.90 1.66 9.98
CA LEU A 9 47.54 1.63 9.44
C LEU A 9 47.49 0.53 8.37
N THR A 10 46.88 -0.58 8.70
CA THR A 10 46.75 -1.71 7.76
C THR A 10 45.43 -1.58 7.02
N VAL A 11 45.45 -1.05 5.81
CA VAL A 11 44.32 -1.10 4.90
C VAL A 11 44.33 -2.48 4.25
N HIS A 12 43.55 -3.37 4.83
CA HIS A 12 43.41 -4.71 4.27
C HIS A 12 42.39 -4.69 3.14
N HIS A 13 42.81 -5.12 1.95
CA HIS A 13 41.87 -5.73 1.02
C HIS A 13 41.46 -7.10 1.60
N LYS A 14 40.73 -7.09 2.69
CA LYS A 14 40.25 -8.34 3.29
C LYS A 14 39.03 -8.84 2.55
N ASN A 15 39.27 -9.91 1.80
CA ASN A 15 38.31 -10.98 1.76
C ASN A 15 38.26 -11.65 3.11
N HIS A 16 37.10 -12.11 3.40
CA HIS A 16 36.79 -12.91 4.56
C HIS A 16 37.61 -14.20 4.67
N ASN A 17 38.26 -14.65 3.62
CA ASN A 17 39.14 -15.80 3.60
C ASN A 17 40.58 -15.51 3.14
N TYR A 18 41.08 -14.29 3.30
CA TYR A 18 42.18 -14.35 4.04
C TYR A 18 43.57 -14.59 3.50
N ASN A 19 44.11 -14.89 2.68
CA ASN A 19 45.57 -15.14 2.53
C ASN A 19 46.05 -15.10 1.09
N THR A 20 45.24 -14.79 0.14
CA THR A 20 45.58 -14.84 -1.27
C THR A 20 46.12 -13.53 -1.84
N ARG A 21 45.89 -12.40 -1.10
CA ARG A 21 46.39 -11.10 -1.54
C ARG A 21 47.32 -10.45 -0.50
N LYS A 22 48.45 -9.94 -0.94
CA LYS A 22 49.29 -9.11 -0.07
C LYS A 22 48.50 -7.86 0.35
N PRO A 23 48.44 -7.56 1.64
CA PRO A 23 47.77 -6.35 2.10
C PRO A 23 48.50 -5.09 1.56
N VAL A 24 47.74 -4.09 1.14
CA VAL A 24 48.29 -2.76 0.87
C VAL A 24 48.44 -2.06 2.20
N TYR A 25 49.63 -1.68 2.56
CA TYR A 25 49.97 -0.94 3.78
C TYR A 25 50.18 0.51 3.45
N ILE A 26 49.53 1.42 4.20
CA ILE A 26 49.87 2.84 4.25
C ILE A 26 50.62 3.05 5.55
N HIS A 27 51.82 3.60 5.47
CA HIS A 27 52.54 4.03 6.66
C HIS A 27 51.96 5.35 7.15
N GLU A 28 51.84 5.51 8.47
CA GLU A 28 51.37 6.79 9.04
C GLU A 28 52.22 7.98 8.59
N ASP A 29 53.54 7.75 8.40
CA ASP A 29 54.49 8.74 7.90
C ASP A 29 54.22 9.19 6.45
N ASP A 30 53.43 8.44 5.67
CA ASP A 30 53.02 8.75 4.29
C ASP A 30 51.69 9.53 4.25
N LEU A 31 51.03 9.75 5.38
CA LEU A 31 49.77 10.45 5.52
C LEU A 31 49.98 11.87 6.10
N THR A 32 49.25 12.82 5.54
CA THR A 32 49.10 14.13 6.20
C THR A 32 48.17 14.01 7.44
N GLU A 33 48.23 14.98 8.35
CA GLU A 33 47.31 15.04 9.50
C GLU A 33 45.84 15.02 9.05
N ASP A 34 45.53 15.72 7.94
CA ASP A 34 44.20 15.76 7.34
C ASP A 34 43.77 14.38 6.77
N HIS A 35 44.65 13.65 6.12
CA HIS A 35 44.39 12.30 5.64
C HIS A 35 44.14 11.32 6.79
N THR A 36 44.91 11.42 7.86
CA THR A 36 44.75 10.59 9.06
C THR A 36 43.43 10.87 9.72
N TYR A 37 43.07 12.15 9.90
CA TYR A 37 41.79 12.55 10.43
C TYR A 37 40.62 11.98 9.61
N LYS A 38 40.61 12.17 8.29
CA LYS A 38 39.60 11.68 7.37
C LYS A 38 39.38 10.17 7.45
N LEU A 39 40.46 9.39 7.44
CA LEU A 39 40.35 7.92 7.43
C LEU A 39 40.02 7.29 8.78
N ILE A 40 40.40 7.91 9.90
CA ILE A 40 40.37 7.31 11.24
C ILE A 40 39.35 8.01 12.17
N GLU A 41 39.30 9.33 12.19
CA GLU A 41 38.59 10.12 13.21
C GLU A 41 37.26 10.68 12.70
N SER A 42 37.19 11.02 11.37
CA SER A 42 35.99 11.61 10.78
C SER A 42 34.78 10.69 10.89
N LYS A 43 33.68 11.27 11.33
CA LYS A 43 32.38 10.56 11.38
C LYS A 43 31.69 10.44 10.01
N TYR A 44 32.04 11.32 9.06
CA TYR A 44 31.28 11.47 7.82
C TYR A 44 32.06 11.13 6.56
N PHE A 45 33.39 11.11 6.62
CA PHE A 45 34.25 10.85 5.46
C PHE A 45 34.13 9.38 5.00
N CYS A 46 34.00 9.18 3.68
CA CYS A 46 34.01 7.88 3.01
C CYS A 46 34.75 7.97 1.67
N MET A 47 35.60 6.97 1.34
CA MET A 47 36.36 6.92 0.06
C MET A 47 35.49 6.68 -1.19
N ILE A 48 34.23 6.25 -1.01
CA ILE A 48 33.33 5.91 -2.11
C ILE A 48 33.22 7.00 -3.19
N PRO A 49 32.97 8.29 -2.86
CA PRO A 49 32.78 9.31 -3.90
C PRO A 49 34.02 9.58 -4.80
N TRP A 50 35.16 9.02 -4.48
CA TRP A 50 36.40 9.12 -5.27
C TRP A 50 36.78 7.84 -6.01
N THR A 51 36.08 6.73 -5.75
CA THR A 51 36.51 5.42 -6.26
C THR A 51 35.37 4.62 -6.91
N HIS A 52 34.12 4.98 -6.67
CA HIS A 52 32.97 4.12 -6.95
C HIS A 52 31.70 4.89 -7.31
N MET A 53 30.79 4.19 -8.02
CA MET A 53 29.41 4.55 -8.29
C MET A 53 28.57 3.27 -8.36
N HIS A 54 27.36 3.31 -7.81
CA HIS A 54 26.39 2.23 -7.85
C HIS A 54 25.25 2.55 -8.81
N GLY A 55 24.94 1.65 -9.76
CA GLY A 55 23.82 1.77 -10.69
C GLY A 55 22.86 0.61 -10.56
N ILE A 56 21.54 0.85 -10.63
CA ILE A 56 20.50 -0.18 -10.61
C ILE A 56 19.80 -0.31 -11.96
N PRO A 57 19.05 -1.41 -12.22
CA PRO A 57 18.52 -1.71 -13.56
C PRO A 57 17.58 -0.67 -14.16
N ASP A 58 16.90 0.16 -13.35
CA ASP A 58 16.02 1.23 -13.85
C ASP A 58 16.78 2.51 -14.26
N GLY A 59 18.11 2.52 -14.10
CA GLY A 59 19.00 3.63 -14.47
C GLY A 59 19.37 4.56 -13.34
N ARG A 60 18.69 4.52 -12.19
CA ARG A 60 19.06 5.36 -11.05
C ARG A 60 20.46 5.01 -10.53
N ALA A 61 21.26 6.03 -10.27
CA ALA A 61 22.58 5.90 -9.71
C ALA A 61 22.63 6.40 -8.26
N TYR A 62 23.46 5.76 -7.46
CA TYR A 62 23.63 6.03 -6.03
C TYR A 62 25.13 6.06 -5.68
N PRO A 63 25.53 6.66 -4.53
CA PRO A 63 26.94 6.63 -4.13
C PRO A 63 27.42 5.21 -3.83
N CYS A 64 26.58 4.36 -3.22
CA CYS A 64 26.85 2.93 -2.98
C CYS A 64 25.54 2.17 -2.81
N CYS A 65 25.60 0.84 -2.68
CA CYS A 65 24.43 -0.03 -2.53
C CYS A 65 23.62 0.16 -1.23
N LEU A 66 24.14 0.91 -0.25
CA LEU A 66 23.41 1.31 0.97
C LEU A 66 22.90 2.76 0.91
N GLY A 67 23.13 3.48 -0.19
CA GLY A 67 22.58 4.83 -0.39
C GLY A 67 21.06 4.86 -0.29
N GLU A 68 20.52 5.98 0.20
CA GLU A 68 19.08 6.16 0.36
C GLU A 68 18.36 6.10 -0.99
N MET A 69 17.45 5.12 -1.17
CA MET A 69 16.78 4.81 -2.46
C MET A 69 15.93 5.97 -3.02
N HIS A 70 15.53 6.92 -2.18
CA HIS A 70 14.77 8.11 -2.58
C HIS A 70 15.69 9.31 -2.93
N LEU A 71 17.01 9.18 -2.78
CA LEU A 71 18.03 10.21 -3.04
C LEU A 71 19.07 9.73 -4.08
N PRO A 72 18.69 9.50 -5.36
CA PRO A 72 19.63 9.15 -6.40
C PRO A 72 20.56 10.31 -6.69
N ILE A 73 21.82 10.01 -7.03
CA ILE A 73 22.82 11.00 -7.47
C ILE A 73 22.76 11.31 -8.96
N GLY A 74 21.97 10.55 -9.72
CA GLY A 74 21.76 10.74 -11.15
C GLY A 74 20.98 9.58 -11.78
N ASN A 75 20.83 9.63 -13.10
CA ASN A 75 20.12 8.62 -13.89
C ASN A 75 20.95 8.23 -15.12
N LEU A 76 21.43 6.99 -15.19
CA LEU A 76 22.28 6.46 -16.26
C LEU A 76 21.52 6.28 -17.60
N LYS A 77 20.18 6.35 -17.60
CA LYS A 77 19.40 6.39 -18.84
C LYS A 77 19.37 7.78 -19.50
N GLU A 78 19.64 8.81 -18.72
CA GLU A 78 19.63 10.20 -19.17
C GLU A 78 21.06 10.74 -19.33
N ASN A 79 21.97 10.31 -18.46
CA ASN A 79 23.33 10.81 -18.33
C ASN A 79 24.35 9.69 -18.53
N THR A 80 25.54 10.03 -18.98
CA THR A 80 26.72 9.14 -18.94
C THR A 80 27.22 8.99 -17.51
N MET A 81 28.01 7.93 -17.26
CA MET A 81 28.67 7.76 -15.96
C MET A 81 29.55 8.97 -15.59
N ALA A 82 30.23 9.59 -16.56
CA ALA A 82 31.05 10.79 -16.34
C ALA A 82 30.22 12.01 -15.91
N GLU A 83 29.05 12.22 -16.53
CA GLU A 83 28.12 13.30 -16.16
C GLU A 83 27.53 13.09 -14.75
N VAL A 84 27.18 11.86 -14.38
CA VAL A 84 26.72 11.54 -13.02
C VAL A 84 27.84 11.73 -12.00
N TRP A 85 29.09 11.32 -12.33
CA TRP A 85 30.25 11.45 -11.48
C TRP A 85 30.55 12.90 -11.08
N ASN A 86 30.39 13.84 -11.99
CA ASN A 86 30.52 15.27 -11.74
C ASN A 86 29.17 16.01 -11.69
N GLY A 87 28.08 15.29 -11.47
CA GLY A 87 26.74 15.85 -11.22
C GLY A 87 26.66 16.57 -9.86
N THR A 88 25.75 17.53 -9.76
CA THR A 88 25.62 18.39 -8.56
C THR A 88 25.49 17.60 -7.25
N PRO A 89 24.69 16.49 -7.15
CA PRO A 89 24.58 15.74 -5.90
C PRO A 89 25.93 15.13 -5.48
N TYR A 90 26.68 14.58 -6.44
CA TYR A 90 27.94 13.89 -6.12
C TYR A 90 29.07 14.86 -5.81
N LYS A 91 29.09 16.03 -6.45
CA LYS A 91 30.02 17.13 -6.10
C LYS A 91 29.76 17.64 -4.69
N GLN A 92 28.49 17.86 -4.34
CA GLN A 92 28.13 18.33 -3.00
C GLN A 92 28.48 17.30 -1.91
N MET A 93 28.32 16.01 -2.22
CA MET A 93 28.71 14.93 -1.30
C MET A 93 30.22 14.96 -1.01
N ARG A 94 31.08 15.15 -2.04
CA ARG A 94 32.52 15.29 -1.84
C ARG A 94 32.88 16.51 -0.98
N ILE A 95 32.24 17.67 -1.24
CA ILE A 95 32.42 18.87 -0.40
C ILE A 95 32.03 18.59 1.05
N ASN A 96 30.85 18.02 1.28
CA ASN A 96 30.39 17.69 2.62
C ASN A 96 31.38 16.79 3.36
N MET A 97 31.89 15.74 2.71
CA MET A 97 32.82 14.80 3.31
C MET A 97 34.22 15.43 3.58
N LEU A 98 34.67 16.34 2.71
CA LEU A 98 35.92 17.08 2.93
C LEU A 98 35.81 18.09 4.08
N GLU A 99 34.62 18.62 4.32
CA GLU A 99 34.30 19.54 5.41
C GLU A 99 33.83 18.86 6.70
N ASP A 100 33.91 17.51 6.75
CA ASP A 100 33.42 16.66 7.84
C ASP A 100 31.94 16.94 8.18
N LYS A 101 31.10 17.06 7.15
CA LYS A 101 29.66 17.28 7.26
C LYS A 101 28.88 16.04 6.79
N PRO A 102 27.72 15.74 7.38
CA PRO A 102 26.91 14.60 6.97
C PRO A 102 26.30 14.81 5.58
N SER A 103 26.21 13.71 4.81
CA SER A 103 25.48 13.63 3.55
C SER A 103 24.21 12.81 3.76
N LYS A 104 23.05 13.31 3.29
CA LYS A 104 21.74 12.68 3.49
C LYS A 104 21.64 11.28 2.89
N GLU A 105 22.38 11.04 1.82
CA GLU A 105 22.46 9.76 1.11
C GLU A 105 23.13 8.66 1.94
N CYS A 106 23.88 9.03 3.00
CA CYS A 106 24.73 8.14 3.80
C CYS A 106 24.19 7.87 5.21
N THR A 107 22.94 8.27 5.52
CA THR A 107 22.33 8.21 6.87
C THR A 107 22.45 6.83 7.52
N ARG A 108 22.24 5.76 6.76
CA ARG A 108 22.34 4.37 7.27
C ARG A 108 23.70 4.02 7.87
N CYS A 109 24.80 4.48 7.27
CA CYS A 109 26.13 4.23 7.83
C CYS A 109 26.34 4.97 9.16
N TYR A 110 25.86 6.21 9.24
CA TYR A 110 25.97 7.02 10.46
C TYR A 110 25.14 6.42 11.61
N GLU A 111 23.92 6.00 11.33
CA GLU A 111 23.06 5.30 12.31
C GLU A 111 23.66 3.97 12.78
N GLN A 112 24.26 3.19 11.88
CA GLN A 112 24.96 1.95 12.27
C GLN A 112 26.12 2.24 13.22
N GLU A 113 26.92 3.26 12.94
CA GLU A 113 28.09 3.64 13.76
C GLU A 113 27.67 4.23 15.10
N ASP A 114 26.64 5.07 15.14
CA ASP A 114 26.07 5.59 16.39
C ASP A 114 25.52 4.49 17.31
N ASN A 115 25.08 3.36 16.73
CA ASN A 115 24.69 2.15 17.46
C ASN A 115 25.86 1.18 17.73
N GLY A 116 27.10 1.57 17.45
CA GLY A 116 28.31 0.78 17.71
C GLY A 116 28.60 -0.34 16.70
N PHE A 117 27.95 -0.33 15.54
CA PHE A 117 28.18 -1.31 14.48
C PHE A 117 29.22 -0.84 13.47
N PHE A 118 29.93 -1.80 12.87
CA PHE A 118 30.87 -1.54 11.79
C PHE A 118 30.11 -1.32 10.47
N SER A 119 30.23 -0.13 9.87
CA SER A 119 29.46 0.27 8.69
C SER A 119 30.15 -0.07 7.36
N MET A 120 29.41 0.08 6.26
CA MET A 120 29.99 0.04 4.90
C MET A 120 31.03 1.15 4.72
N ARG A 121 30.83 2.36 5.24
CA ARG A 121 31.77 3.48 5.23
C ARG A 121 33.12 3.06 5.82
N ASN A 122 33.13 2.47 7.00
CA ASN A 122 34.34 1.95 7.64
C ASN A 122 35.03 0.86 6.78
N SER A 123 34.23 -0.02 6.16
CA SER A 123 34.74 -1.07 5.27
C SER A 123 35.42 -0.45 4.03
N GLN A 124 34.80 0.55 3.41
CA GLN A 124 35.34 1.15 2.20
C GLN A 124 36.55 2.03 2.46
N ASN A 125 36.59 2.73 3.60
CA ASN A 125 37.81 3.45 4.01
C ASN A 125 39.00 2.47 4.21
N LYS A 126 38.76 1.28 4.76
CA LYS A 126 39.82 0.24 4.84
C LYS A 126 40.22 -0.34 3.48
N ASN A 127 39.25 -0.54 2.58
CA ASN A 127 39.50 -1.17 1.28
C ASN A 127 40.17 -0.21 0.27
N PHE A 128 39.83 1.06 0.30
CA PHE A 128 40.24 2.06 -0.69
C PHE A 128 40.97 3.26 -0.10
N GLY A 129 41.30 3.28 1.20
CA GLY A 129 42.02 4.38 1.86
C GLY A 129 43.39 4.66 1.28
N HIS A 130 44.05 3.67 0.64
CA HIS A 130 45.31 3.88 -0.09
C HIS A 130 45.19 4.84 -1.29
N HIS A 131 43.95 5.22 -1.64
CA HIS A 131 43.68 6.25 -2.64
C HIS A 131 43.33 7.61 -2.02
N ILE A 132 43.58 7.85 -0.73
CA ILE A 132 43.22 9.08 -0.03
C ILE A 132 43.73 10.35 -0.73
N ALA A 133 44.91 10.30 -1.35
CA ALA A 133 45.49 11.41 -2.12
C ALA A 133 44.63 11.86 -3.32
N LEU A 134 43.59 11.10 -3.72
CA LEU A 134 42.58 11.55 -4.69
C LEU A 134 41.75 12.71 -4.15
N THR A 135 41.58 12.81 -2.81
CA THR A 135 40.83 13.88 -2.19
C THR A 135 41.49 15.26 -2.42
N ASP A 136 42.82 15.29 -2.49
CA ASP A 136 43.60 16.53 -2.74
C ASP A 136 43.42 17.10 -4.16
N LYS A 137 42.90 16.26 -5.09
CA LYS A 137 42.63 16.62 -6.49
C LYS A 137 41.21 17.11 -6.71
N THR A 138 40.42 17.23 -5.64
CA THR A 138 39.03 17.70 -5.72
C THR A 138 39.01 19.20 -5.97
N ASN A 139 38.39 19.64 -7.06
CA ASN A 139 38.22 21.04 -7.37
C ASN A 139 37.31 21.74 -6.29
N PRO A 140 37.39 23.07 -6.14
CA PRO A 140 36.62 23.81 -5.15
C PRO A 140 35.09 23.62 -5.27
N ASP A 141 34.60 23.26 -6.46
CA ASP A 141 33.18 22.97 -6.71
C ASP A 141 32.81 21.48 -6.47
N GLY A 142 33.76 20.66 -5.97
CA GLY A 142 33.59 19.23 -5.72
C GLY A 142 33.75 18.33 -6.95
N SER A 143 34.09 18.87 -8.10
CA SER A 143 34.37 18.07 -9.32
C SER A 143 35.75 17.40 -9.28
N LEU A 144 35.93 16.36 -10.10
CA LEU A 144 37.19 15.68 -10.33
C LEU A 144 37.47 15.64 -11.84
N ASP A 145 38.65 16.07 -12.27
CA ASP A 145 39.04 16.05 -13.69
C ASP A 145 39.34 14.63 -14.18
N ASP A 146 39.75 13.74 -13.30
CA ASP A 146 40.14 12.38 -13.58
C ASP A 146 39.03 11.40 -13.12
N PHE A 147 38.16 11.00 -14.05
CA PHE A 147 37.11 10.02 -13.79
C PHE A 147 37.64 8.60 -14.03
N LYS A 148 37.94 7.87 -12.96
CA LYS A 148 38.40 6.48 -12.98
C LYS A 148 37.74 5.67 -11.89
N LEU A 149 36.83 4.77 -12.27
CA LEU A 149 36.27 3.80 -11.33
C LEU A 149 37.32 2.76 -10.96
N ARG A 150 37.47 2.51 -9.66
CA ARG A 150 38.32 1.46 -9.08
C ARG A 150 37.51 0.32 -8.53
N TYR A 151 36.30 0.61 -8.15
CA TYR A 151 35.29 -0.34 -7.71
C TYR A 151 34.07 -0.19 -8.60
N TYR A 152 33.67 -1.27 -9.28
CA TYR A 152 32.53 -1.30 -10.21
C TYR A 152 31.38 -2.10 -9.63
N ASP A 153 30.20 -1.50 -9.46
CA ASP A 153 28.93 -2.11 -9.03
C ASP A 153 27.77 -1.48 -9.82
N ILE A 154 27.75 -1.75 -11.12
CA ILE A 154 26.62 -1.40 -11.97
C ILE A 154 25.85 -2.68 -12.30
N ARG A 155 24.59 -2.71 -11.93
CA ARG A 155 23.70 -3.84 -12.20
C ARG A 155 23.12 -3.68 -13.58
N PHE A 156 23.69 -4.37 -14.58
CA PHE A 156 23.40 -4.19 -16.00
C PHE A 156 21.94 -4.31 -16.37
N SER A 157 21.23 -5.29 -15.78
CA SER A 157 19.80 -5.49 -16.01
C SER A 157 19.12 -6.18 -14.81
N ASN A 158 17.77 -6.25 -14.86
CA ASN A 158 16.98 -7.07 -13.96
C ASN A 158 16.76 -8.50 -14.46
N LEU A 159 17.53 -8.97 -15.43
CA LEU A 159 17.40 -10.34 -15.96
C LEU A 159 17.70 -11.35 -14.86
N CYS A 160 16.69 -12.15 -14.50
CA CYS A 160 16.79 -13.18 -13.48
C CYS A 160 15.88 -14.36 -13.83
N ASN A 161 16.31 -15.56 -13.49
CA ASN A 161 15.55 -16.79 -13.71
C ASN A 161 14.67 -17.19 -12.51
N PHE A 162 14.74 -16.47 -11.39
CA PHE A 162 13.94 -16.69 -10.19
C PHE A 162 12.90 -15.60 -9.96
N SER A 163 11.76 -15.96 -9.35
CA SER A 163 10.77 -15.02 -8.79
C SER A 163 10.66 -15.21 -7.27
N CYS A 164 11.73 -14.86 -6.54
CA CYS A 164 11.82 -14.99 -5.08
C CYS A 164 10.74 -14.15 -4.38
N ARG A 165 10.08 -14.69 -3.33
CA ARG A 165 8.96 -14.00 -2.64
C ARG A 165 9.36 -12.68 -1.98
N THR A 166 10.62 -12.52 -1.59
CA THR A 166 11.17 -11.30 -1.00
C THR A 166 11.73 -10.31 -2.03
N CYS A 167 11.52 -10.56 -3.34
CA CYS A 167 12.01 -9.73 -4.44
C CYS A 167 10.83 -9.07 -5.19
N GLY A 168 11.11 -8.34 -6.28
CA GLY A 168 10.14 -7.72 -7.16
C GLY A 168 10.69 -7.51 -8.57
N SER A 169 9.83 -7.05 -9.50
CA SER A 169 10.16 -6.90 -10.91
C SER A 169 11.29 -5.90 -11.21
N LEU A 170 11.58 -4.99 -10.29
CA LEU A 170 12.72 -4.07 -10.40
C LEU A 170 14.07 -4.82 -10.48
N PHE A 171 14.21 -5.94 -9.76
CA PHE A 171 15.43 -6.74 -9.68
C PHE A 171 15.28 -8.14 -10.28
N SER A 172 14.06 -8.56 -10.68
CA SER A 172 13.84 -9.83 -11.34
C SER A 172 12.79 -9.74 -12.44
N SER A 173 13.22 -9.92 -13.69
CA SER A 173 12.32 -9.95 -14.86
C SER A 173 11.28 -11.08 -14.81
N SER A 174 11.55 -12.16 -14.07
CA SER A 174 10.61 -13.28 -13.87
C SER A 174 9.42 -12.91 -13.00
N TRP A 175 9.52 -11.88 -12.15
CA TRP A 175 8.43 -11.37 -11.32
C TRP A 175 7.37 -10.58 -12.10
N PHE A 176 7.73 -10.00 -13.25
CA PHE A 176 6.90 -9.01 -13.96
C PHE A 176 5.45 -9.45 -14.19
N ALA A 177 5.26 -10.69 -14.67
CA ALA A 177 3.91 -11.21 -14.95
C ALA A 177 3.07 -11.43 -13.69
N GLU A 178 3.68 -11.90 -12.58
CA GLU A 178 2.99 -12.12 -11.31
C GLU A 178 2.70 -10.79 -10.61
N GLU A 179 3.65 -9.87 -10.59
CA GLU A 179 3.48 -8.55 -9.98
C GLU A 179 2.42 -7.72 -10.69
N THR A 180 2.34 -7.83 -12.03
CA THR A 180 1.24 -7.22 -12.82
C THR A 180 -0.12 -7.78 -12.42
N LYS A 181 -0.23 -9.07 -12.10
CA LYS A 181 -1.49 -9.67 -11.62
C LYS A 181 -1.83 -9.25 -10.20
N LEU A 182 -0.84 -9.08 -9.34
CA LEU A 182 -1.03 -8.70 -7.93
C LEU A 182 -1.39 -7.22 -7.75
N PHE A 183 -0.74 -6.33 -8.50
CA PHE A 183 -0.78 -4.88 -8.27
C PHE A 183 -1.25 -4.06 -9.48
N GLY A 184 -1.60 -4.72 -10.60
CA GLY A 184 -2.01 -4.04 -11.82
C GLY A 184 -0.84 -3.68 -12.74
N LYS A 185 -1.09 -2.80 -13.72
CA LYS A 185 -0.10 -2.41 -14.74
C LYS A 185 1.12 -1.71 -14.11
N LEU A 186 2.30 -2.23 -14.40
CA LEU A 186 3.56 -1.66 -13.96
C LEU A 186 4.05 -0.55 -14.91
N ASN A 187 4.73 0.46 -14.35
CA ASN A 187 5.22 1.63 -15.09
C ASN A 187 6.60 1.43 -15.74
N HIS A 188 7.03 0.18 -15.93
CA HIS A 188 8.32 -0.17 -16.53
C HIS A 188 8.20 -1.44 -17.37
N PRO A 189 9.10 -1.68 -18.35
CA PRO A 189 9.11 -2.91 -19.13
C PRO A 189 9.57 -4.11 -18.29
N GLN A 190 9.29 -5.34 -18.77
CA GLN A 190 9.71 -6.58 -18.11
C GLN A 190 11.24 -6.67 -17.95
N ILE A 191 11.99 -6.35 -19.02
CA ILE A 191 13.45 -6.32 -18.98
C ILE A 191 13.90 -4.87 -19.02
N MET A 192 14.71 -4.48 -18.03
CA MET A 192 15.31 -3.15 -17.91
C MET A 192 16.83 -3.25 -18.00
N PHE A 193 17.44 -2.23 -18.56
CA PHE A 193 18.88 -2.04 -18.60
C PHE A 193 19.24 -0.77 -17.85
N ALA A 194 20.39 -0.78 -17.16
CA ALA A 194 20.84 0.37 -16.36
C ALA A 194 21.18 1.60 -17.23
N GLY A 195 21.68 1.39 -18.45
CA GLY A 195 21.94 2.44 -19.44
C GLY A 195 20.76 2.73 -20.35
N LYS A 196 21.00 3.59 -21.35
CA LYS A 196 20.01 3.93 -22.39
C LYS A 196 19.64 2.71 -23.22
N GLU A 197 20.64 1.89 -23.57
CA GLU A 197 20.51 0.66 -24.34
C GLU A 197 21.26 -0.49 -23.64
N LYS A 198 21.11 -1.71 -24.15
CA LYS A 198 21.67 -2.94 -23.58
C LYS A 198 23.19 -2.85 -23.39
N ASP A 199 23.95 -2.38 -24.37
CA ASP A 199 25.42 -2.39 -24.37
C ASP A 199 26.04 -1.09 -23.87
N ASP A 200 25.24 -0.04 -23.57
CA ASP A 200 25.71 1.28 -23.17
C ASP A 200 26.66 1.22 -21.95
N MET A 201 26.26 0.51 -20.90
CA MET A 201 27.10 0.39 -19.70
C MET A 201 28.40 -0.38 -19.95
N TRP A 202 28.38 -1.35 -20.86
CA TRP A 202 29.58 -2.06 -21.28
C TRP A 202 30.54 -1.14 -22.02
N GLU A 203 30.06 -0.31 -22.94
CA GLU A 203 30.88 0.63 -23.70
C GLU A 203 31.55 1.66 -22.79
N GLN A 204 30.83 2.27 -21.87
CA GLN A 204 31.33 3.22 -20.89
C GLN A 204 32.32 2.59 -19.90
N MET A 205 32.12 1.31 -19.53
CA MET A 205 33.01 0.61 -18.60
C MET A 205 34.42 0.38 -19.15
N GLN A 206 34.58 0.21 -20.47
CA GLN A 206 35.86 -0.17 -21.09
C GLN A 206 37.01 0.79 -20.74
N GLU A 207 36.73 2.08 -20.61
CA GLU A 207 37.71 3.09 -20.22
C GLU A 207 38.22 2.91 -18.78
N HIS A 208 37.42 2.29 -17.90
CA HIS A 208 37.72 2.10 -16.49
C HIS A 208 38.43 0.78 -16.20
N ILE A 209 38.28 -0.23 -17.09
CA ILE A 209 38.85 -1.57 -16.87
C ILE A 209 40.32 -1.53 -16.39
N PRO A 210 41.24 -0.74 -17.00
CA PRO A 210 42.64 -0.72 -16.55
C PRO A 210 42.86 -0.30 -15.10
N TYR A 211 41.89 0.37 -14.49
CA TYR A 211 42.00 0.94 -13.13
C TYR A 211 41.24 0.14 -12.09
N LEU A 212 40.52 -0.92 -12.51
CA LEU A 212 39.68 -1.69 -11.62
C LEU A 212 40.48 -2.50 -10.61
N GLU A 213 40.08 -2.41 -9.36
CA GLU A 213 40.61 -3.20 -8.26
C GLU A 213 39.53 -4.17 -7.70
N GLN A 214 38.26 -3.83 -7.84
CA GLN A 214 37.13 -4.65 -7.40
C GLN A 214 35.99 -4.53 -8.36
N ILE A 215 35.27 -5.67 -8.58
CA ILE A 215 33.98 -5.72 -9.25
C ILE A 215 33.01 -6.49 -8.35
N TYR A 216 31.84 -5.91 -8.17
CA TYR A 216 30.73 -6.57 -7.48
C TYR A 216 29.63 -6.92 -8.48
N PHE A 217 29.43 -8.20 -8.70
CA PHE A 217 28.40 -8.74 -9.57
C PHE A 217 27.15 -9.05 -8.76
N ALA A 218 26.08 -8.28 -8.97
CA ALA A 218 24.77 -8.42 -8.33
C ALA A 218 23.67 -7.84 -9.23
N GLY A 219 22.41 -7.87 -8.76
CA GLY A 219 21.23 -7.44 -9.52
C GLY A 219 20.82 -8.51 -10.53
N GLY A 220 19.53 -8.78 -10.70
CA GLY A 220 19.06 -9.94 -11.43
C GLY A 220 19.82 -11.22 -11.02
N GLU A 221 20.28 -12.00 -12.01
CA GLU A 221 21.22 -13.10 -11.78
C GLU A 221 22.45 -12.92 -12.67
N PRO A 222 23.64 -12.56 -12.12
CA PRO A 222 24.81 -12.25 -12.91
C PRO A 222 25.32 -13.44 -13.74
N LEU A 223 25.16 -14.69 -13.27
CA LEU A 223 25.71 -15.86 -13.95
C LEU A 223 24.95 -16.24 -15.24
N ILE A 224 23.79 -15.62 -15.51
CA ILE A 224 23.06 -15.79 -16.80
C ILE A 224 23.19 -14.57 -17.72
N MET A 225 23.97 -13.53 -17.34
CA MET A 225 24.17 -12.32 -18.14
C MET A 225 25.39 -12.41 -19.04
N GLU A 226 25.26 -12.03 -20.31
CA GLU A 226 26.38 -12.02 -21.25
C GLU A 226 27.45 -10.99 -20.86
N GLU A 227 27.05 -9.86 -20.34
CA GLU A 227 27.92 -8.76 -19.89
C GLU A 227 28.90 -9.23 -18.80
N HIS A 228 28.45 -10.09 -17.89
CA HIS A 228 29.31 -10.70 -16.88
C HIS A 228 30.48 -11.47 -17.51
N TYR A 229 30.22 -12.34 -18.48
CA TYR A 229 31.27 -13.12 -19.13
C TYR A 229 32.16 -12.26 -20.03
N ARG A 230 31.62 -11.23 -20.68
CA ARG A 230 32.43 -10.26 -21.44
C ARG A 230 33.47 -9.58 -20.54
N ILE A 231 33.10 -9.18 -19.34
CA ILE A 231 33.97 -8.57 -18.35
C ILE A 231 35.10 -9.57 -17.96
N LEU A 232 34.75 -10.81 -17.59
CA LEU A 232 35.69 -11.83 -17.21
C LEU A 232 36.70 -12.11 -18.35
N GLU A 233 36.24 -12.22 -19.59
CA GLU A 233 37.08 -12.45 -20.77
C GLU A 233 38.05 -11.29 -21.01
N GLU A 234 37.62 -10.05 -20.87
CA GLU A 234 38.47 -8.86 -21.02
C GLU A 234 39.52 -8.76 -19.90
N LEU A 235 39.14 -9.06 -18.65
CA LEU A 235 40.12 -9.14 -17.54
C LEU A 235 41.14 -10.25 -17.76
N VAL A 236 40.73 -11.43 -18.21
CA VAL A 236 41.65 -12.55 -18.54
C VAL A 236 42.59 -12.18 -19.69
N LYS A 237 42.08 -11.60 -20.77
CA LYS A 237 42.86 -11.10 -21.91
C LYS A 237 43.91 -10.10 -21.50
N ARG A 238 43.57 -9.20 -20.55
CA ARG A 238 44.50 -8.18 -19.99
C ARG A 238 45.39 -8.72 -18.86
N LYS A 239 45.23 -9.99 -18.45
CA LYS A 239 45.93 -10.64 -17.34
C LYS A 239 45.76 -9.89 -16.00
N MET A 240 44.55 -9.34 -15.79
CA MET A 240 44.24 -8.57 -14.59
C MET A 240 43.66 -9.48 -13.50
N PHE A 241 44.39 -10.54 -13.15
CA PHE A 241 43.96 -11.54 -12.17
C PHE A 241 43.93 -11.01 -10.73
N HIS A 242 44.55 -9.86 -10.48
CA HIS A 242 44.54 -9.15 -9.19
C HIS A 242 43.20 -8.47 -8.88
N VAL A 243 42.33 -8.28 -9.87
CA VAL A 243 41.02 -7.68 -9.65
C VAL A 243 40.17 -8.61 -8.78
N ARG A 244 39.67 -8.06 -7.67
CA ARG A 244 38.80 -8.78 -6.75
C ARG A 244 37.41 -8.93 -7.35
N LEU A 245 36.92 -10.17 -7.47
CA LEU A 245 35.58 -10.50 -7.92
C LEU A 245 34.71 -10.83 -6.73
N VAL A 246 33.60 -10.11 -6.55
CA VAL A 246 32.62 -10.33 -5.49
C VAL A 246 31.27 -10.59 -6.12
N TYR A 247 30.58 -11.63 -5.66
CA TYR A 247 29.30 -12.06 -6.20
C TYR A 247 28.22 -12.12 -5.15
N ASN A 248 27.02 -11.66 -5.51
CA ASN A 248 25.76 -12.16 -4.97
C ASN A 248 25.00 -12.84 -6.10
N THR A 249 24.77 -14.14 -5.97
CA THR A 249 24.15 -14.98 -6.99
C THR A 249 23.15 -15.94 -6.35
N ASN A 250 22.10 -16.31 -7.09
CA ASN A 250 21.20 -17.39 -6.68
C ASN A 250 21.83 -18.78 -6.81
N PHE A 251 23.01 -18.86 -7.40
CA PHE A 251 23.87 -20.03 -7.54
C PHE A 251 23.21 -21.22 -8.26
N SER A 252 22.18 -20.99 -9.05
CA SER A 252 21.46 -22.03 -9.82
C SER A 252 22.18 -22.39 -11.10
N HIS A 253 22.74 -21.42 -11.81
CA HIS A 253 23.42 -21.61 -13.09
C HIS A 253 24.93 -21.34 -12.94
N ILE A 254 25.73 -22.34 -13.29
CA ILE A 254 27.19 -22.23 -13.27
C ILE A 254 27.80 -22.18 -14.69
N ARG A 255 26.91 -22.19 -15.70
CA ARG A 255 27.27 -22.20 -17.11
C ARG A 255 26.33 -21.31 -17.94
N LEU A 256 26.92 -20.52 -18.84
CA LEU A 256 26.19 -19.79 -19.88
C LEU A 256 26.73 -20.25 -21.24
N LYS A 257 25.92 -20.94 -22.04
CA LYS A 257 26.32 -21.57 -23.31
C LYS A 257 27.48 -22.55 -23.06
N ASP A 258 28.63 -22.32 -23.70
CA ASP A 258 29.86 -23.09 -23.55
C ASP A 258 30.77 -22.63 -22.38
N LYS A 259 30.46 -21.49 -21.74
CA LYS A 259 31.29 -20.83 -20.72
C LYS A 259 30.90 -21.31 -19.32
N MET A 260 31.82 -22.01 -18.64
CA MET A 260 31.66 -22.42 -17.24
C MET A 260 32.35 -21.40 -16.33
N VAL A 261 31.62 -20.83 -15.38
CA VAL A 261 32.13 -19.73 -14.55
C VAL A 261 33.31 -20.16 -13.65
N PHE A 262 33.35 -21.43 -13.21
CA PHE A 262 34.43 -21.95 -12.36
C PHE A 262 35.81 -21.94 -13.08
N GLU A 263 35.79 -22.08 -14.41
CA GLU A 263 37.02 -22.00 -15.21
C GLU A 263 37.64 -20.59 -15.23
N TYR A 264 36.80 -19.57 -15.03
CA TYR A 264 37.26 -18.20 -14.86
C TYR A 264 37.71 -17.94 -13.42
N TRP A 265 36.90 -18.32 -12.43
CA TRP A 265 37.16 -18.02 -11.03
C TRP A 265 38.48 -18.55 -10.52
N LYS A 266 38.90 -19.71 -10.98
CA LYS A 266 40.22 -20.28 -10.60
C LYS A 266 41.43 -19.48 -11.05
N LEU A 267 41.25 -18.51 -12.00
CA LEU A 267 42.32 -17.70 -12.54
C LEU A 267 42.61 -16.45 -11.70
N PHE A 268 41.62 -16.00 -10.90
CA PHE A 268 41.75 -14.75 -10.15
C PHE A 268 42.29 -15.01 -8.74
N ASP A 269 43.11 -14.04 -8.27
CA ASP A 269 43.73 -14.09 -6.94
C ASP A 269 42.69 -14.12 -5.82
N VAL A 270 41.55 -13.42 -6.02
CA VAL A 270 40.52 -13.20 -5.02
C VAL A 270 39.11 -13.24 -5.63
N VAL A 271 38.38 -14.30 -5.32
CA VAL A 271 36.97 -14.46 -5.69
C VAL A 271 36.18 -14.75 -4.43
N SER A 272 35.12 -13.98 -4.20
CA SER A 272 34.22 -14.10 -3.06
C SER A 272 32.78 -14.28 -3.55
N VAL A 273 32.16 -15.39 -3.20
CA VAL A 273 30.82 -15.78 -3.70
C VAL A 273 29.83 -15.88 -2.54
N GLY A 274 28.96 -14.92 -2.42
CA GLY A 274 27.76 -14.98 -1.57
C GLY A 274 26.63 -15.66 -2.30
N ALA A 275 26.36 -16.92 -1.96
CA ALA A 275 25.22 -17.64 -2.48
C ALA A 275 23.95 -17.19 -1.75
N SER A 276 23.02 -16.60 -2.51
CA SER A 276 21.74 -16.13 -1.98
C SER A 276 20.82 -17.30 -1.76
N LEU A 277 20.91 -17.92 -0.58
CA LEU A 277 20.12 -19.07 -0.15
C LEU A 277 19.43 -18.72 1.17
N ASP A 278 18.10 -18.95 1.23
CA ASP A 278 17.31 -18.52 2.38
C ASP A 278 16.85 -19.69 3.26
N ASP A 279 16.72 -20.88 2.71
CA ASP A 279 16.38 -22.12 3.42
C ASP A 279 16.73 -23.34 2.55
N SER A 280 16.53 -24.55 3.10
CA SER A 280 16.80 -25.82 2.44
C SER A 280 15.55 -26.46 1.85
N TYR A 281 15.76 -27.38 0.89
CA TYR A 281 14.71 -28.20 0.24
C TYR A 281 13.50 -27.40 -0.22
N LEU A 282 12.29 -27.92 0.01
CA LEU A 282 11.03 -27.31 -0.39
C LEU A 282 10.84 -25.89 0.18
N ARG A 283 11.38 -25.57 1.37
CA ARG A 283 11.35 -24.22 1.95
C ARG A 283 12.15 -23.24 1.10
N GLY A 284 13.38 -23.62 0.71
CA GLY A 284 14.22 -22.83 -0.18
C GLY A 284 13.55 -22.61 -1.54
N GLU A 285 13.00 -23.65 -2.16
CA GLU A 285 12.30 -23.60 -3.44
C GLU A 285 11.01 -22.74 -3.40
N TYR A 286 10.30 -22.77 -2.28
CA TYR A 286 9.12 -21.94 -2.06
C TYR A 286 9.47 -20.45 -1.93
N ILE A 287 10.52 -20.13 -1.13
CA ILE A 287 10.97 -18.75 -0.95
C ILE A 287 11.56 -18.19 -2.25
N ARG A 288 12.41 -19.01 -2.90
CA ARG A 288 13.13 -18.65 -4.11
C ARG A 288 12.61 -19.44 -5.32
N LYS A 289 11.39 -19.09 -5.75
CA LYS A 289 10.73 -19.77 -6.88
C LYS A 289 11.63 -19.78 -8.12
N GLY A 290 11.89 -20.99 -8.62
CA GLY A 290 12.83 -21.27 -9.70
C GLY A 290 14.10 -22.00 -9.24
N GLN A 291 14.33 -22.09 -7.91
CA GLN A 291 15.42 -22.87 -7.35
C GLN A 291 15.13 -24.38 -7.47
N ASP A 292 16.15 -25.12 -7.86
CA ASP A 292 16.26 -26.57 -7.67
C ASP A 292 17.31 -26.80 -6.57
N TRP A 293 16.85 -27.34 -5.43
CA TRP A 293 17.72 -27.53 -4.27
C TRP A 293 18.83 -28.55 -4.52
N ALA A 294 18.52 -29.65 -5.20
CA ALA A 294 19.50 -30.69 -5.49
C ALA A 294 20.60 -30.19 -6.44
N GLU A 295 20.21 -29.41 -7.47
CA GLU A 295 21.17 -28.75 -8.38
C GLU A 295 22.07 -27.74 -7.62
N THR A 296 21.50 -26.97 -6.71
CA THR A 296 22.24 -25.99 -5.88
C THR A 296 23.33 -26.66 -5.04
N VAL A 297 23.00 -27.79 -4.38
CA VAL A 297 23.94 -28.57 -3.59
C VAL A 297 25.04 -29.19 -4.48
N GLU A 298 24.66 -29.73 -5.64
CA GLU A 298 25.59 -30.31 -6.61
C GLU A 298 26.53 -29.25 -7.19
N ASN A 299 26.05 -28.05 -7.50
CA ASN A 299 26.87 -26.93 -7.94
C ASN A 299 27.93 -26.56 -6.87
N ARG A 300 27.53 -26.59 -5.59
CA ARG A 300 28.49 -26.34 -4.51
C ARG A 300 29.56 -27.43 -4.39
N ARG A 301 29.20 -28.71 -4.54
CA ARG A 301 30.17 -29.82 -4.58
C ARG A 301 31.15 -29.69 -5.72
N LYS A 302 30.68 -29.42 -6.94
CA LYS A 302 31.53 -29.17 -8.12
C LYS A 302 32.47 -27.96 -7.88
N MET A 303 31.96 -26.90 -7.24
CA MET A 303 32.79 -25.74 -6.93
C MET A 303 33.92 -26.07 -5.97
N ILE A 304 33.64 -26.86 -4.92
CA ILE A 304 34.68 -27.33 -3.99
C ILE A 304 35.80 -28.10 -4.70
N GLU A 305 35.42 -28.91 -5.70
CA GLU A 305 36.37 -29.71 -6.49
C GLU A 305 37.20 -28.87 -7.46
N ILE A 306 36.55 -27.94 -8.22
CA ILE A 306 37.17 -27.24 -9.35
C ILE A 306 37.94 -26.00 -8.89
N CYS A 307 37.36 -25.24 -7.91
CA CYS A 307 37.96 -23.98 -7.46
C CYS A 307 37.90 -23.84 -5.91
N PRO A 308 38.63 -24.72 -5.18
CA PRO A 308 38.59 -24.78 -3.71
C PRO A 308 39.12 -23.51 -3.02
N ASN A 309 39.83 -22.66 -3.74
CA ASN A 309 40.39 -21.38 -3.27
C ASN A 309 39.37 -20.22 -3.26
N VAL A 310 38.20 -20.42 -3.86
CA VAL A 310 37.16 -19.38 -3.87
C VAL A 310 36.53 -19.27 -2.49
N ASP A 311 36.46 -18.04 -2.00
CA ASP A 311 35.75 -17.70 -0.76
C ASP A 311 34.25 -17.81 -0.98
N PHE A 312 33.64 -18.85 -0.42
CA PHE A 312 32.20 -19.09 -0.55
C PHE A 312 31.51 -18.97 0.79
N TYR A 313 30.40 -18.26 0.84
CA TYR A 313 29.54 -18.17 2.01
C TYR A 313 28.07 -18.13 1.60
N VAL A 314 27.19 -18.58 2.49
CA VAL A 314 25.73 -18.40 2.35
C VAL A 314 25.39 -16.97 2.74
N SER A 315 24.68 -16.27 1.87
CA SER A 315 24.19 -14.90 2.10
C SER A 315 22.66 -14.95 2.20
N SER A 316 22.15 -15.28 3.40
CA SER A 316 20.72 -15.46 3.63
C SER A 316 20.02 -14.13 3.89
N THR A 317 18.89 -13.90 3.20
CA THR A 317 17.99 -12.78 3.47
C THR A 317 16.92 -13.21 4.47
N VAL A 318 17.05 -12.74 5.71
CA VAL A 318 16.18 -13.14 6.81
C VAL A 318 14.88 -12.35 6.76
N SER A 319 13.80 -13.09 6.67
CA SER A 319 12.42 -12.62 6.57
C SER A 319 11.51 -13.45 7.49
N ILE A 320 10.23 -13.11 7.54
CA ILE A 320 9.23 -13.95 8.23
C ILE A 320 9.21 -15.39 7.71
N LEU A 321 9.56 -15.63 6.43
CA LEU A 321 9.48 -16.94 5.79
C LEU A 321 10.54 -17.94 6.31
N ASN A 322 11.75 -17.48 6.67
CA ASN A 322 12.85 -18.35 7.05
C ASN A 322 13.37 -18.17 8.50
N ALA A 323 12.92 -17.12 9.20
CA ALA A 323 13.43 -16.81 10.54
C ALA A 323 13.29 -17.98 11.54
N TRP A 324 12.28 -18.84 11.37
CA TRP A 324 12.05 -19.99 12.23
C TRP A 324 13.05 -21.13 11.98
N HIS A 325 13.41 -21.43 10.74
CA HIS A 325 14.21 -22.60 10.35
C HIS A 325 15.67 -22.26 9.98
N LEU A 326 16.04 -20.99 10.03
CA LEU A 326 17.37 -20.49 9.63
C LEU A 326 18.53 -21.20 10.35
N THR A 327 18.35 -21.52 11.63
CA THR A 327 19.35 -22.15 12.49
C THR A 327 19.61 -23.60 12.10
N GLU A 328 18.57 -24.32 11.71
CA GLU A 328 18.67 -25.70 11.21
C GLU A 328 19.34 -25.74 9.85
N PHE A 329 18.95 -24.85 8.95
CA PHE A 329 19.54 -24.73 7.62
C PHE A 329 21.04 -24.47 7.71
N HIS A 330 21.48 -23.56 8.59
CA HIS A 330 22.90 -23.31 8.81
C HIS A 330 23.64 -24.54 9.30
N LYS A 331 23.14 -25.22 10.34
CA LYS A 331 23.73 -26.45 10.87
C LYS A 331 23.85 -27.56 9.85
N GLU A 332 22.79 -27.75 9.06
CA GLU A 332 22.75 -28.79 8.00
C GLU A 332 23.88 -28.57 6.98
N TRP A 333 24.07 -27.34 6.49
CA TRP A 333 25.12 -27.06 5.51
C TRP A 333 26.54 -27.24 6.07
N VAL A 334 26.73 -26.98 7.35
CA VAL A 334 28.01 -27.26 8.03
C VAL A 334 28.22 -28.77 8.19
N GLU A 335 27.20 -29.52 8.59
CA GLU A 335 27.27 -30.98 8.78
C GLU A 335 27.48 -31.71 7.44
N LEU A 336 26.92 -31.23 6.35
CA LEU A 336 27.15 -31.72 4.99
C LEU A 336 28.54 -31.36 4.44
N GLY A 337 29.34 -30.59 5.17
CA GLY A 337 30.67 -30.15 4.73
C GLY A 337 30.65 -29.15 3.58
N LEU A 338 29.55 -28.50 3.32
CA LEU A 338 29.38 -27.54 2.22
C LEU A 338 29.94 -26.17 2.57
N ILE A 339 29.93 -25.77 3.85
CA ILE A 339 30.47 -24.53 4.40
C ILE A 339 31.12 -24.78 5.76
N LYS A 340 31.91 -23.82 6.25
CA LYS A 340 32.32 -23.75 7.65
C LYS A 340 31.27 -22.93 8.43
N ALA A 341 31.20 -23.13 9.74
CA ALA A 341 30.24 -22.40 10.59
C ALA A 341 30.35 -20.86 10.51
N MET A 342 31.51 -20.33 10.16
CA MET A 342 31.74 -18.90 9.98
C MET A 342 31.41 -18.37 8.57
N ASP A 343 31.17 -19.28 7.60
CA ASP A 343 30.90 -18.90 6.20
C ASP A 343 29.39 -18.61 5.98
N TRP A 344 28.84 -17.77 6.85
CA TRP A 344 27.43 -17.42 6.89
C TRP A 344 27.27 -15.90 7.07
N ASN A 345 26.49 -15.27 6.19
CA ASN A 345 26.15 -13.86 6.27
C ASN A 345 24.64 -13.68 6.37
N VAL A 346 24.22 -12.86 7.31
CA VAL A 346 22.80 -12.51 7.55
C VAL A 346 22.52 -11.14 6.95
N ASN A 347 21.56 -11.07 6.04
CA ASN A 347 20.98 -9.83 5.56
C ASN A 347 19.54 -9.74 6.08
N ILE A 348 19.22 -8.73 6.87
CA ILE A 348 17.86 -8.55 7.37
C ILE A 348 17.03 -7.83 6.30
N LEU A 349 15.92 -8.42 5.89
CA LEU A 349 15.02 -7.85 4.89
C LEU A 349 14.49 -6.48 5.36
N GLN A 350 14.63 -5.46 4.49
CA GLN A 350 14.11 -4.11 4.76
C GLN A 350 12.82 -3.83 3.99
N SER A 351 12.65 -4.39 2.81
CA SER A 351 11.48 -4.23 1.96
C SER A 351 11.23 -5.52 1.15
N PRO A 352 9.95 -5.92 0.99
CA PRO A 352 8.73 -5.24 1.45
C PRO A 352 8.54 -5.37 2.97
N GLU A 353 8.00 -4.33 3.62
CA GLU A 353 7.88 -4.27 5.08
C GLU A 353 7.04 -5.42 5.66
N ARG A 354 5.97 -5.86 4.97
CA ARG A 354 5.10 -6.96 5.40
C ARG A 354 5.81 -8.30 5.54
N ASP A 355 6.96 -8.48 4.89
CA ASP A 355 7.72 -9.74 4.91
C ASP A 355 8.88 -9.70 5.94
N ARG A 356 9.02 -8.60 6.69
CA ARG A 356 10.06 -8.42 7.71
C ARG A 356 9.77 -9.24 8.97
N ILE A 357 10.83 -9.55 9.71
CA ILE A 357 10.74 -10.35 10.96
C ILE A 357 10.10 -9.58 12.13
N ASP A 358 10.10 -8.24 12.14
CA ASP A 358 9.45 -7.42 13.17
C ASP A 358 7.91 -7.41 13.04
N VAL A 359 7.37 -7.99 11.97
CA VAL A 359 5.93 -8.25 11.76
C VAL A 359 5.41 -9.39 12.65
N LEU A 360 6.28 -10.28 13.13
CA LEU A 360 5.87 -11.40 13.97
C LEU A 360 5.35 -10.93 15.35
N PRO A 361 4.26 -11.53 15.88
CA PRO A 361 3.82 -11.29 17.25
C PRO A 361 4.86 -11.71 18.30
N ILE A 362 4.80 -11.08 19.47
CA ILE A 362 5.79 -11.23 20.53
C ILE A 362 6.05 -12.72 20.91
N GLN A 363 5.01 -13.56 20.96
CA GLN A 363 5.15 -14.98 21.31
C GLN A 363 5.99 -15.75 20.28
N PHE A 364 5.93 -15.37 18.99
CA PHE A 364 6.75 -15.97 17.94
C PHE A 364 8.18 -15.40 17.97
N LYS A 365 8.33 -14.10 18.22
CA LYS A 365 9.63 -13.46 18.41
C LYS A 365 10.41 -14.12 19.55
N ASP A 366 9.76 -14.38 20.69
CA ASP A 366 10.39 -15.03 21.85
C ASP A 366 10.87 -16.46 21.55
N ARG A 367 10.05 -17.25 20.82
CA ARG A 367 10.44 -18.62 20.40
C ARG A 367 11.60 -18.59 19.40
N ILE A 368 11.60 -17.68 18.44
CA ILE A 368 12.71 -17.52 17.48
C ILE A 368 13.96 -17.04 18.21
N LYS A 369 13.84 -16.10 19.14
CA LYS A 369 14.96 -15.62 19.95
C LYS A 369 15.65 -16.77 20.70
N GLN A 370 14.90 -17.64 21.37
CA GLN A 370 15.45 -18.81 22.06
C GLN A 370 16.26 -19.70 21.08
N ARG A 371 15.71 -20.03 19.92
CA ARG A 371 16.41 -20.85 18.90
C ARG A 371 17.70 -20.19 18.42
N VAL A 372 17.67 -18.88 18.21
CA VAL A 372 18.83 -18.09 17.79
C VAL A 372 19.89 -18.02 18.91
N GLU A 373 19.50 -17.87 20.18
CA GLU A 373 20.43 -17.87 21.32
C GLU A 373 21.10 -19.24 21.50
N GLU A 374 20.35 -20.35 21.36
CA GLU A 374 20.91 -21.72 21.35
C GLU A 374 21.88 -21.92 20.17
N HIS A 375 21.57 -21.34 19.00
CA HIS A 375 22.44 -21.42 17.84
C HIS A 375 23.73 -20.59 18.01
N ILE A 376 23.64 -19.40 18.60
CA ILE A 376 24.81 -18.57 18.96
C ILE A 376 25.74 -19.35 19.91
N ALA A 377 25.19 -20.05 20.89
CA ALA A 377 25.98 -20.91 21.78
C ALA A 377 26.67 -22.06 21.03
N TRP A 378 26.01 -22.66 20.03
CA TRP A 378 26.59 -23.67 19.15
C TRP A 378 27.71 -23.11 18.28
N LEU A 379 27.57 -21.86 17.78
CA LEU A 379 28.56 -21.15 16.94
C LEU A 379 29.79 -20.71 17.73
N ALA A 380 29.64 -20.38 19.02
CA ALA A 380 30.68 -19.73 19.82
C ALA A 380 32.07 -20.41 19.75
N PRO A 381 32.23 -21.74 19.81
CA PRO A 381 33.53 -22.37 19.65
C PRO A 381 34.07 -22.42 18.21
N GLN A 382 33.22 -22.21 17.19
CA GLN A 382 33.50 -22.39 15.76
C GLN A 382 33.66 -21.08 15.02
N ASP A 383 33.11 -19.96 15.53
CA ASP A 383 33.14 -18.63 14.93
C ASP A 383 33.86 -17.62 15.83
N GLN A 384 35.18 -17.82 15.98
CA GLN A 384 36.02 -16.96 16.84
C GLN A 384 36.05 -15.49 16.39
N LEU A 385 35.80 -15.23 15.10
CA LEU A 385 35.70 -13.87 14.54
C LEU A 385 34.31 -13.25 14.68
N GLN A 386 33.37 -13.96 15.29
CA GLN A 386 31.97 -13.57 15.51
C GLN A 386 31.23 -13.10 14.26
N ARG A 387 31.52 -13.65 13.10
CA ARG A 387 30.97 -13.23 11.81
C ARG A 387 29.50 -13.62 11.67
N ALA A 388 29.22 -14.93 11.76
CA ALA A 388 27.86 -15.43 11.78
C ALA A 388 27.14 -15.02 13.07
N ILE A 389 27.84 -15.06 14.22
CA ILE A 389 27.28 -14.66 15.53
C ILE A 389 26.76 -13.22 15.51
N SER A 390 27.51 -12.27 14.92
CA SER A 390 27.06 -10.87 14.83
C SER A 390 25.77 -10.73 14.02
N GLY A 391 25.63 -11.49 12.92
CA GLY A 391 24.42 -11.53 12.13
C GLY A 391 23.22 -12.08 12.91
N TYR A 392 23.38 -13.16 13.66
CA TYR A 392 22.33 -13.72 14.50
C TYR A 392 21.92 -12.80 15.65
N LYS A 393 22.87 -12.08 16.28
CA LYS A 393 22.56 -11.03 17.26
C LYS A 393 21.75 -9.89 16.64
N ALA A 394 22.08 -9.50 15.42
CA ALA A 394 21.34 -8.46 14.70
C ALA A 394 19.89 -8.88 14.41
N ILE A 395 19.60 -10.16 14.14
CA ILE A 395 18.22 -10.70 14.01
C ILE A 395 17.41 -10.40 15.27
N ILE A 396 17.96 -10.75 16.45
CA ILE A 396 17.29 -10.52 17.73
C ILE A 396 17.01 -9.02 17.92
N THR A 397 18.03 -8.18 17.75
CA THR A 397 17.88 -6.73 17.92
C THR A 397 16.78 -6.17 17.01
N PHE A 398 16.80 -6.53 15.73
CA PHE A 398 15.84 -6.02 14.75
C PHE A 398 14.40 -6.49 15.02
N MET A 399 14.19 -7.77 15.42
CA MET A 399 12.86 -8.29 15.74
C MET A 399 12.13 -7.47 16.82
N TYR A 400 12.88 -6.92 17.79
CA TYR A 400 12.30 -6.17 18.90
C TYR A 400 12.41 -4.65 18.78
N GLN A 401 13.00 -4.15 17.69
CA GLN A 401 13.15 -2.71 17.47
C GLN A 401 11.80 -2.02 17.28
N ASP A 402 10.86 -2.69 16.62
CA ASP A 402 9.53 -2.15 16.32
C ASP A 402 8.47 -3.27 16.37
N ASP A 403 7.20 -2.91 16.53
CA ASP A 403 6.07 -3.84 16.41
C ASP A 403 5.24 -3.51 15.18
N LYS A 404 5.50 -4.25 14.10
CA LYS A 404 4.75 -4.16 12.84
C LYS A 404 3.76 -5.30 12.63
N SER A 405 3.32 -5.97 13.69
CA SER A 405 2.38 -7.10 13.62
C SER A 405 1.05 -6.78 12.92
N HIS A 406 0.69 -5.50 12.82
CA HIS A 406 -0.46 -5.05 12.04
C HIS A 406 -0.32 -5.38 10.53
N LEU A 407 0.90 -5.52 9.99
CA LEU A 407 1.17 -5.88 8.59
C LEU A 407 1.02 -7.39 8.31
N LEU A 408 0.88 -8.23 9.33
CA LEU A 408 0.79 -9.67 9.16
C LEU A 408 -0.41 -10.12 8.32
N LYS A 409 -1.51 -9.34 8.36
CA LYS A 409 -2.67 -9.60 7.50
C LYS A 409 -2.35 -9.35 6.02
N GLU A 410 -1.59 -8.31 5.74
CA GLU A 410 -1.13 -8.03 4.38
C GLU A 410 -0.17 -9.11 3.88
N PHE A 411 0.75 -9.56 4.73
CA PHE A 411 1.63 -10.68 4.44
C PHE A 411 0.84 -11.91 3.98
N PHE A 412 -0.12 -12.38 4.78
CA PHE A 412 -0.92 -13.55 4.41
C PHE A 412 -1.75 -13.32 3.15
N LYS A 413 -2.34 -12.14 2.98
CA LYS A 413 -3.12 -11.81 1.78
C LYS A 413 -2.28 -11.94 0.51
N ILE A 414 -1.12 -11.29 0.44
CA ILE A 414 -0.25 -11.33 -0.75
C ILE A 414 0.33 -12.74 -0.94
N ASN A 415 0.69 -13.41 0.15
CA ASN A 415 1.21 -14.76 0.09
C ASN A 415 0.17 -15.76 -0.44
N ASP A 416 -1.08 -15.70 0.00
CA ASP A 416 -2.19 -16.55 -0.50
C ASP A 416 -2.50 -16.29 -1.98
N GLN A 417 -2.45 -15.02 -2.43
CA GLN A 417 -2.61 -14.69 -3.85
C GLN A 417 -1.47 -15.28 -4.68
N THR A 418 -0.23 -15.19 -4.18
CA THR A 418 0.95 -15.78 -4.85
C THR A 418 0.85 -17.30 -4.88
N ASP A 419 0.46 -17.94 -3.77
CA ASP A 419 0.23 -19.38 -3.67
C ASP A 419 -0.80 -19.88 -4.69
N SER A 420 -1.91 -19.14 -4.80
CA SER A 420 -2.95 -19.45 -5.78
C SER A 420 -2.43 -19.43 -7.22
N MET A 421 -1.58 -18.45 -7.56
CA MET A 421 -0.98 -18.36 -8.90
C MET A 421 0.03 -19.47 -9.18
N ARG A 422 0.81 -19.84 -8.13
CA ARG A 422 1.90 -20.82 -8.22
C ARG A 422 1.46 -22.26 -7.93
N LYS A 423 0.21 -22.45 -7.48
CA LYS A 423 -0.34 -23.72 -6.99
C LYS A 423 0.49 -24.31 -5.83
N GLU A 424 0.85 -23.44 -4.90
CA GLU A 424 1.61 -23.76 -3.70
C GLU A 424 0.70 -23.61 -2.46
N THR A 425 1.15 -24.13 -1.31
CA THR A 425 0.42 -24.03 -0.03
C THR A 425 1.39 -23.68 1.07
N PHE A 426 1.26 -22.47 1.62
CA PHE A 426 2.15 -21.97 2.68
C PHE A 426 2.21 -22.88 3.91
N GLU A 427 1.07 -23.35 4.40
CA GLU A 427 1.00 -24.16 5.62
C GLU A 427 1.57 -25.57 5.46
N GLU A 428 1.67 -26.08 4.23
CA GLU A 428 2.36 -27.36 3.95
C GLU A 428 3.89 -27.20 4.03
N VAL A 429 4.39 -26.02 3.65
CA VAL A 429 5.82 -25.69 3.68
C VAL A 429 6.26 -25.20 5.06
N PHE A 430 5.41 -24.38 5.73
CA PHE A 430 5.70 -23.75 7.02
C PHE A 430 4.63 -24.09 8.07
N PRO A 431 4.53 -25.35 8.52
CA PRO A 431 3.48 -25.78 9.45
C PRO A 431 3.55 -25.05 10.81
N GLU A 432 4.69 -24.53 11.21
CA GLU A 432 4.89 -23.74 12.43
C GLU A 432 4.11 -22.41 12.42
N TYR A 433 3.77 -21.89 11.27
CA TYR A 433 2.99 -20.65 11.13
C TYR A 433 1.46 -20.88 11.05
N LYS A 434 1.01 -22.14 11.08
CA LYS A 434 -0.43 -22.43 11.15
C LYS A 434 -1.08 -21.80 12.38
N GLU A 435 -0.42 -21.92 13.53
CA GLU A 435 -0.85 -21.30 14.79
C GLU A 435 -0.95 -19.77 14.70
N LEU A 436 -0.02 -19.14 13.97
CA LEU A 436 -0.02 -17.70 13.73
C LEU A 436 -1.23 -17.25 12.91
N ARG A 437 -1.58 -18.00 11.87
CA ARG A 437 -2.76 -17.72 11.05
C ARG A 437 -4.05 -17.93 11.84
N ASP A 438 -4.14 -19.01 12.60
CA ASP A 438 -5.29 -19.34 13.45
C ASP A 438 -5.52 -18.27 14.54
N HIS A 439 -4.45 -17.80 15.18
CA HIS A 439 -4.50 -16.73 16.20
C HIS A 439 -5.02 -15.41 15.65
N LEU A 440 -4.73 -15.09 14.42
CA LEU A 440 -5.21 -13.88 13.74
C LEU A 440 -6.65 -14.02 13.21
N GLY A 441 -7.26 -15.20 13.32
CA GLY A 441 -8.55 -15.50 12.72
C GLY A 441 -8.54 -15.42 11.18
N ILE A 442 -7.35 -15.53 10.57
CA ILE A 442 -7.17 -15.50 9.12
C ILE A 442 -7.31 -16.93 8.58
N ASN A 443 -8.51 -17.47 8.55
CA ASN A 443 -8.76 -18.71 7.81
C ASN A 443 -8.89 -18.41 6.31
N LYS A 444 -8.47 -19.32 5.42
CA LYS A 444 -8.60 -19.19 3.95
C LYS A 444 -10.03 -18.92 3.46
N THR A 445 -11.02 -19.22 4.30
CA THR A 445 -12.46 -18.98 4.04
C THR A 445 -12.90 -17.53 4.25
N HIS A 446 -12.04 -16.62 4.75
CA HIS A 446 -12.45 -15.29 5.21
C HIS A 446 -12.21 -14.13 4.24
N ASP A 447 -11.64 -14.36 3.06
CA ASP A 447 -11.54 -13.26 2.08
C ASP A 447 -12.92 -12.72 1.65
N ASN A 448 -13.93 -13.56 1.69
CA ASN A 448 -15.31 -13.17 1.37
C ASN A 448 -16.10 -12.65 2.58
N ILE A 449 -15.61 -12.79 3.84
CA ILE A 449 -16.41 -12.45 5.00
C ILE A 449 -16.69 -10.95 5.11
N CYS A 450 -17.91 -10.59 5.41
CA CYS A 450 -18.31 -9.23 5.78
C CYS A 450 -18.66 -9.20 7.26
N MET A 451 -18.13 -8.25 8.04
CA MET A 451 -18.44 -8.17 9.46
C MET A 451 -19.84 -7.62 9.76
N LEU A 452 -20.43 -6.85 8.83
CA LEU A 452 -21.71 -6.18 9.07
C LEU A 452 -22.83 -7.12 9.50
N PRO A 453 -23.03 -8.33 8.92
CA PRO A 453 -24.04 -9.26 9.43
C PRO A 453 -23.88 -9.68 10.90
N TRP A 454 -22.66 -9.61 11.46
CA TRP A 454 -22.39 -9.91 12.88
C TRP A 454 -22.51 -8.72 13.80
N VAL A 455 -22.47 -7.49 13.29
CA VAL A 455 -22.40 -6.30 14.15
C VAL A 455 -23.37 -5.21 13.78
N SER A 456 -24.11 -5.35 12.67
CA SER A 456 -24.90 -4.25 12.10
C SER A 456 -26.31 -4.67 11.69
N ILE A 457 -27.17 -3.67 11.66
CA ILE A 457 -28.47 -3.66 10.98
C ILE A 457 -28.73 -2.27 10.40
N GLU A 458 -29.42 -2.21 9.26
CA GLU A 458 -29.90 -0.97 8.66
C GLU A 458 -31.41 -0.86 8.75
N ALA A 459 -31.90 0.32 9.07
CA ALA A 459 -33.29 0.69 8.91
C ALA A 459 -33.56 1.30 7.54
N SER A 460 -34.49 0.76 6.76
CA SER A 460 -34.86 1.36 5.47
C SER A 460 -35.78 2.58 5.64
N PRO A 461 -35.94 3.42 4.58
CA PRO A 461 -36.85 4.57 4.64
C PRO A 461 -38.32 4.26 4.94
N VAL A 462 -38.76 3.03 4.70
CA VAL A 462 -40.14 2.58 4.99
C VAL A 462 -40.24 1.72 6.26
N GLY A 463 -39.19 1.72 7.10
CA GLY A 463 -39.20 1.01 8.36
C GLY A 463 -39.04 -0.50 8.26
N THR A 464 -38.55 -1.02 7.14
CA THR A 464 -38.04 -2.40 7.04
C THR A 464 -36.58 -2.45 7.44
N ALA A 465 -35.99 -3.64 7.53
CA ALA A 465 -34.60 -3.81 7.92
C ALA A 465 -33.79 -4.54 6.83
N ARG A 466 -32.50 -4.20 6.73
CA ARG A 466 -31.52 -4.85 5.84
C ARG A 466 -30.24 -5.20 6.62
N PRO A 467 -29.42 -6.15 6.15
CA PRO A 467 -28.10 -6.43 6.76
C PRO A 467 -27.16 -5.22 6.72
N CYS A 468 -27.24 -4.39 5.67
CA CYS A 468 -26.50 -3.13 5.49
C CYS A 468 -27.13 -2.29 4.36
N CYS A 469 -26.73 -1.03 4.21
CA CYS A 469 -27.28 -0.07 3.23
C CYS A 469 -27.09 -0.45 1.76
N LEU A 470 -26.19 -1.40 1.44
CA LEU A 470 -25.95 -1.88 0.07
C LEU A 470 -26.56 -3.25 -0.20
N ALA A 471 -27.12 -3.92 0.81
CA ALA A 471 -27.83 -5.19 0.61
C ALA A 471 -29.05 -4.96 -0.30
N THR A 472 -29.24 -5.86 -1.28
CA THR A 472 -30.37 -5.78 -2.20
C THR A 472 -31.67 -6.24 -1.58
N ASP A 473 -31.58 -7.17 -0.63
CA ASP A 473 -32.74 -7.85 -0.05
C ASP A 473 -33.03 -7.33 1.36
N GLU A 474 -34.31 -7.25 1.69
CA GLU A 474 -34.79 -6.96 3.04
C GLU A 474 -34.71 -8.22 3.90
N ILE A 475 -34.54 -8.06 5.21
CA ILE A 475 -34.60 -9.16 6.17
C ILE A 475 -36.04 -9.61 6.27
N THR A 476 -36.29 -10.88 5.94
CA THR A 476 -37.64 -11.45 5.86
C THR A 476 -37.90 -12.47 6.96
N LYS A 477 -39.19 -12.63 7.30
CA LYS A 477 -39.73 -13.73 8.10
C LYS A 477 -39.70 -15.03 7.28
N SER A 478 -39.98 -16.15 7.91
CA SER A 478 -40.06 -17.47 7.26
C SER A 478 -41.13 -17.58 6.17
N ASP A 479 -42.15 -16.73 6.21
CA ASP A 479 -43.22 -16.63 5.18
C ASP A 479 -42.82 -15.72 4.00
N GLY A 480 -41.60 -15.16 4.00
CA GLY A 480 -41.10 -14.25 2.96
C GLY A 480 -41.50 -12.78 3.15
N THR A 481 -42.28 -12.43 4.17
CA THR A 481 -42.65 -11.04 4.42
C THR A 481 -41.55 -10.28 5.11
N PRO A 482 -41.28 -8.98 4.74
CA PRO A 482 -40.24 -8.19 5.40
C PRO A 482 -40.60 -7.91 6.88
N TYR A 483 -39.58 -7.92 7.74
CA TYR A 483 -39.72 -7.41 9.10
C TYR A 483 -39.97 -5.88 9.07
N LYS A 484 -40.86 -5.41 9.94
CA LYS A 484 -41.13 -3.97 10.16
C LYS A 484 -40.66 -3.56 11.55
N LEU A 485 -39.88 -2.48 11.62
CA LEU A 485 -39.31 -1.94 12.87
C LEU A 485 -40.36 -1.46 13.87
N LYS A 486 -41.54 -1.10 13.37
CA LYS A 486 -42.69 -0.73 14.22
C LYS A 486 -43.42 -1.93 14.88
N GLU A 487 -43.10 -3.17 14.45
CA GLU A 487 -43.77 -4.41 14.85
C GLU A 487 -42.86 -5.39 15.57
N SER A 488 -41.55 -5.40 15.19
CA SER A 488 -40.57 -6.35 15.70
C SER A 488 -39.37 -5.61 16.29
N SER A 489 -38.80 -6.18 17.37
CA SER A 489 -37.62 -5.62 18.00
C SER A 489 -36.37 -5.77 17.11
N LEU A 490 -35.41 -4.85 17.26
CA LEU A 490 -34.13 -4.96 16.57
C LEU A 490 -33.41 -6.27 16.91
N ALA A 491 -33.50 -6.75 18.15
CA ALA A 491 -32.86 -8.01 18.57
C ALA A 491 -33.47 -9.23 17.85
N GLU A 492 -34.82 -9.25 17.67
CA GLU A 492 -35.52 -10.28 16.92
C GLU A 492 -35.09 -10.30 15.45
N ILE A 493 -35.09 -9.14 14.80
CA ILE A 493 -34.68 -8.99 13.38
C ILE A 493 -33.24 -9.39 13.17
N TYR A 494 -32.33 -8.93 14.04
CA TYR A 494 -30.90 -9.20 13.99
C TYR A 494 -30.58 -10.71 14.17
N ASN A 495 -31.40 -11.44 14.95
CA ASN A 495 -31.24 -12.87 15.18
C ASN A 495 -32.22 -13.74 14.38
N SER A 496 -32.88 -13.17 13.36
CA SER A 496 -33.81 -13.89 12.48
C SER A 496 -33.14 -15.05 11.73
N GLU A 497 -33.94 -15.99 11.22
CA GLU A 497 -33.45 -17.10 10.39
C GLU A 497 -32.70 -16.59 9.16
N TYR A 498 -33.17 -15.51 8.52
CA TYR A 498 -32.51 -14.87 7.41
C TYR A 498 -31.05 -14.44 7.75
N MET A 499 -30.87 -13.76 8.89
CA MET A 499 -29.57 -13.29 9.33
C MET A 499 -28.63 -14.43 9.74
N GLN A 500 -29.19 -15.49 10.34
CA GLN A 500 -28.43 -16.70 10.66
C GLN A 500 -27.92 -17.39 9.39
N ASP A 501 -28.79 -17.59 8.39
CA ASP A 501 -28.39 -18.19 7.11
C ASP A 501 -27.35 -17.33 6.39
N LEU A 502 -27.53 -16.01 6.36
CA LEU A 502 -26.55 -15.09 5.79
C LEU A 502 -25.15 -15.23 6.44
N ARG A 503 -25.09 -15.32 7.79
CA ARG A 503 -23.83 -15.56 8.53
C ARG A 503 -23.23 -16.92 8.18
N GLN A 504 -24.05 -17.95 8.04
CA GLN A 504 -23.61 -19.29 7.63
C GLN A 504 -23.06 -19.31 6.20
N GLN A 505 -23.70 -18.63 5.23
CA GLN A 505 -23.17 -18.50 3.87
C GLN A 505 -21.76 -17.90 3.88
N PHE A 506 -21.53 -16.80 4.61
CA PHE A 506 -20.21 -16.22 4.76
C PHE A 506 -19.21 -17.17 5.40
N ARG A 507 -19.59 -17.94 6.43
CA ARG A 507 -18.71 -18.94 7.06
C ARG A 507 -18.33 -20.10 6.13
N ARG A 508 -19.22 -20.46 5.19
CA ARG A 508 -18.91 -21.45 4.14
C ARG A 508 -18.07 -20.87 3.01
N GLY A 509 -17.71 -19.56 3.07
CA GLY A 509 -16.93 -18.90 2.01
C GLY A 509 -17.75 -18.54 0.78
N GLU A 510 -19.06 -18.57 0.85
CA GLU A 510 -19.96 -18.21 -0.24
C GLU A 510 -19.98 -16.70 -0.46
N LYS A 511 -20.39 -16.28 -1.66
CA LYS A 511 -20.68 -14.89 -2.02
C LYS A 511 -22.20 -14.68 -2.03
N PRO A 512 -22.85 -14.30 -0.91
CA PRO A 512 -24.29 -14.11 -0.84
C PRO A 512 -24.81 -13.16 -1.92
N SER A 513 -25.93 -13.50 -2.55
CA SER A 513 -26.53 -12.72 -3.64
C SER A 513 -26.97 -11.32 -3.19
N THR A 514 -27.47 -11.19 -1.95
CA THR A 514 -27.83 -9.89 -1.36
C THR A 514 -26.64 -8.91 -1.30
N CYS A 515 -25.39 -9.40 -1.37
CA CYS A 515 -24.14 -8.62 -1.36
C CYS A 515 -23.56 -8.36 -2.75
N ASN A 516 -24.28 -8.65 -3.85
CA ASN A 516 -23.81 -8.58 -5.24
C ASN A 516 -23.18 -7.22 -5.60
N ARG A 517 -23.63 -6.13 -5.00
CA ARG A 517 -23.07 -4.80 -5.24
C ARG A 517 -21.60 -4.72 -4.80
N CYS A 518 -21.27 -5.18 -3.59
CA CYS A 518 -19.91 -5.22 -3.11
C CYS A 518 -19.02 -6.13 -3.96
N TRP A 519 -19.55 -7.29 -4.39
CA TRP A 519 -18.78 -8.20 -5.25
C TRP A 519 -18.43 -7.57 -6.60
N LYS A 520 -19.40 -6.89 -7.22
CA LYS A 520 -19.16 -6.18 -8.50
C LYS A 520 -18.17 -5.02 -8.35
N GLU A 521 -18.22 -4.27 -7.25
CA GLU A 521 -17.27 -3.20 -6.96
C GLU A 521 -15.85 -3.76 -6.79
N GLU A 522 -15.70 -4.87 -6.06
CA GLU A 522 -14.41 -5.54 -5.83
C GLU A 522 -13.85 -6.18 -7.10
N ASP A 523 -14.68 -6.82 -7.90
CA ASP A 523 -14.29 -7.40 -9.20
C ASP A 523 -13.84 -6.30 -10.19
N ALA A 524 -14.34 -5.06 -10.02
CA ALA A 524 -13.90 -3.88 -10.78
C ALA A 524 -12.69 -3.15 -10.15
N GLY A 525 -12.11 -3.68 -9.07
CA GLY A 525 -10.97 -3.06 -8.37
C GLY A 525 -11.34 -1.87 -7.47
N ILE A 526 -12.63 -1.66 -7.19
CA ILE A 526 -13.14 -0.58 -6.35
C ILE A 526 -13.25 -1.08 -4.89
N VAL A 527 -12.89 -0.21 -3.94
CA VAL A 527 -13.05 -0.51 -2.51
C VAL A 527 -14.52 -0.52 -2.12
N SER A 528 -15.09 -1.69 -1.87
CA SER A 528 -16.49 -1.87 -1.50
C SER A 528 -16.82 -1.42 -0.07
N LYS A 529 -18.13 -1.29 0.25
CA LYS A 529 -18.59 -1.06 1.64
C LYS A 529 -18.12 -2.17 2.58
N ARG A 530 -18.04 -3.41 2.13
CA ARG A 530 -17.53 -4.56 2.89
C ARG A 530 -16.08 -4.33 3.33
N ILE A 531 -15.20 -3.94 2.41
CA ILE A 531 -13.79 -3.64 2.69
C ILE A 531 -13.68 -2.38 3.55
N ASN A 532 -14.40 -1.33 3.22
CA ASN A 532 -14.40 -0.06 3.96
C ASN A 532 -14.86 -0.23 5.41
N SER A 533 -15.92 -1.02 5.65
CA SER A 533 -16.39 -1.33 7.01
C SER A 533 -15.35 -2.09 7.81
N ARG A 534 -14.60 -3.01 7.18
CA ARG A 534 -13.49 -3.74 7.82
C ARG A 534 -12.35 -2.80 8.24
N ILE A 535 -12.04 -1.78 7.43
CA ILE A 535 -11.02 -0.76 7.75
C ILE A 535 -11.52 0.14 8.88
N ARG A 536 -12.74 0.65 8.78
CA ARG A 536 -13.34 1.59 9.73
C ARG A 536 -13.57 0.96 11.12
N LEU A 537 -13.99 -0.31 11.17
CA LEU A 537 -14.30 -1.06 12.37
C LEU A 537 -13.17 -2.05 12.75
N LYS A 538 -11.94 -1.79 12.33
CA LYS A 538 -10.79 -2.69 12.53
C LYS A 538 -10.54 -3.06 13.99
N GLU A 539 -10.81 -2.15 14.93
CA GLU A 539 -10.63 -2.38 16.37
C GLU A 539 -11.60 -3.43 16.92
N PHE A 540 -12.78 -3.59 16.29
CA PHE A 540 -13.79 -4.55 16.69
C PHE A 540 -13.62 -5.93 16.04
N TYR A 541 -12.88 -6.01 14.94
CA TYR A 541 -12.73 -7.25 14.16
C TYR A 541 -12.21 -8.45 14.98
N PRO A 542 -11.23 -8.28 15.89
CA PRO A 542 -10.70 -9.39 16.71
C PRO A 542 -11.69 -9.92 17.76
N ILE A 543 -12.68 -9.11 18.15
CA ILE A 543 -13.62 -9.46 19.23
C ILE A 543 -14.99 -9.88 18.71
N VAL A 544 -15.19 -9.96 17.37
CA VAL A 544 -16.43 -10.51 16.79
C VAL A 544 -16.48 -12.01 17.01
N ASP A 545 -17.58 -12.51 17.54
CA ASP A 545 -17.83 -13.95 17.67
C ASP A 545 -18.30 -14.55 16.34
N TRP A 546 -17.36 -14.82 15.46
CA TRP A 546 -17.57 -15.34 14.11
C TRP A 546 -18.23 -16.72 14.05
N LYS A 547 -18.18 -17.47 15.15
CA LYS A 547 -18.72 -18.84 15.22
C LYS A 547 -20.19 -18.86 15.62
N ASN A 548 -20.70 -17.76 16.17
CA ASN A 548 -22.07 -17.67 16.67
C ASN A 548 -23.01 -17.12 15.58
N ASP A 549 -24.07 -17.85 15.28
CA ASP A 549 -25.09 -17.40 14.34
C ASP A 549 -26.13 -16.46 14.98
N LYS A 550 -26.18 -16.41 16.33
CA LYS A 550 -27.02 -15.50 17.12
C LYS A 550 -26.13 -14.67 18.07
N PRO A 551 -25.20 -13.87 17.58
CA PRO A 551 -24.31 -13.09 18.45
C PRO A 551 -25.08 -11.99 19.18
N ASP A 552 -24.67 -11.68 20.40
CA ASP A 552 -25.12 -10.49 21.15
C ASP A 552 -24.15 -9.33 20.90
N GLN A 553 -24.03 -8.91 19.64
CA GLN A 553 -23.00 -7.97 19.17
C GLN A 553 -23.57 -6.92 18.21
N LEU A 554 -24.79 -6.49 18.41
CA LEU A 554 -25.36 -5.40 17.64
C LEU A 554 -24.72 -4.06 18.08
N TRP A 555 -23.63 -3.69 17.42
CA TRP A 555 -22.80 -2.53 17.78
C TRP A 555 -22.99 -1.34 16.85
N PHE A 556 -23.38 -1.58 15.61
CA PHE A 556 -23.48 -0.61 14.54
C PHE A 556 -24.92 -0.58 14.00
N ILE A 557 -25.55 0.60 14.06
CA ILE A 557 -26.90 0.79 13.54
C ILE A 557 -26.89 1.93 12.52
N ASP A 558 -27.28 1.61 11.28
CA ASP A 558 -27.47 2.55 10.19
C ASP A 558 -28.97 2.91 10.14
N LEU A 559 -29.33 4.11 10.57
CA LEU A 559 -30.68 4.59 10.66
C LEU A 559 -31.04 5.53 9.51
N LYS A 560 -31.69 4.99 8.48
CA LYS A 560 -32.41 5.82 7.52
C LYS A 560 -33.74 6.25 8.14
N LEU A 561 -33.71 7.46 8.68
CA LEU A 561 -34.84 8.01 9.46
C LEU A 561 -36.00 8.45 8.56
N GLY A 562 -36.54 7.49 7.82
CA GLY A 562 -37.67 7.74 6.89
C GLY A 562 -37.24 8.52 5.64
N ASN A 563 -38.26 9.15 5.01
CA ASN A 563 -38.04 10.00 3.85
C ASN A 563 -38.43 11.48 4.10
N ILE A 564 -38.52 11.90 5.33
CA ILE A 564 -38.79 13.28 5.68
C ILE A 564 -37.63 14.17 5.25
N CYS A 565 -37.78 14.90 4.15
CA CYS A 565 -36.79 15.77 3.58
C CYS A 565 -37.44 17.07 3.07
N ASN A 566 -36.71 18.18 3.20
CA ASN A 566 -37.16 19.48 2.70
C ASN A 566 -36.75 19.76 1.23
N LEU A 567 -35.94 18.86 0.60
CA LEU A 567 -35.44 19.01 -0.76
C LEU A 567 -36.05 17.98 -1.73
N LYS A 568 -35.88 18.26 -3.04
CA LYS A 568 -36.23 17.39 -4.16
C LYS A 568 -35.02 17.28 -5.12
N CYS A 569 -33.89 16.78 -4.60
CA CYS A 569 -32.64 16.66 -5.38
C CYS A 569 -32.85 15.76 -6.61
N ARG A 570 -32.26 16.14 -7.77
CA ARG A 570 -32.48 15.45 -9.05
C ARG A 570 -31.96 14.01 -9.11
N ILE A 571 -31.00 13.69 -8.27
CA ILE A 571 -30.45 12.32 -8.11
C ILE A 571 -31.22 11.49 -7.07
N CYS A 572 -32.22 12.05 -6.39
CA CYS A 572 -33.09 11.37 -5.43
C CYS A 572 -34.43 10.95 -6.04
N GLY A 573 -35.29 10.36 -5.21
CA GLY A 573 -36.65 9.98 -5.55
C GLY A 573 -37.53 9.89 -4.31
N SER A 574 -38.74 9.36 -4.48
CA SER A 574 -39.75 9.18 -3.43
C SER A 574 -39.28 8.38 -2.20
N TRP A 575 -38.34 7.46 -2.41
CA TRP A 575 -37.75 6.65 -1.33
C TRP A 575 -36.93 7.48 -0.31
N SER A 576 -36.39 8.63 -0.71
CA SER A 576 -35.53 9.47 0.15
C SER A 576 -36.10 10.85 0.41
N SER A 577 -37.22 11.24 -0.25
CA SER A 577 -37.83 12.53 -0.02
C SER A 577 -39.35 12.49 -0.13
N SER A 578 -40.02 12.87 0.95
CA SER A 578 -41.47 13.01 0.99
C SER A 578 -41.98 14.11 0.04
N LYS A 579 -41.13 15.15 -0.26
CA LYS A 579 -41.48 16.16 -1.27
C LYS A 579 -41.40 15.59 -2.69
N TRP A 580 -40.44 14.68 -2.95
CA TRP A 580 -40.38 13.95 -4.21
C TRP A 580 -41.59 13.04 -4.39
N ALA A 581 -41.99 12.28 -3.36
CA ALA A 581 -43.13 11.40 -3.41
C ALA A 581 -44.42 12.16 -3.76
N LYS A 582 -44.61 13.36 -3.20
CA LYS A 582 -45.74 14.26 -3.57
C LYS A 582 -45.63 14.71 -5.02
N GLU A 583 -44.47 15.11 -5.51
CA GLU A 583 -44.27 15.54 -6.89
C GLU A 583 -44.53 14.42 -7.90
N GLU A 584 -44.04 13.20 -7.64
CA GLU A 584 -44.31 12.03 -8.48
C GLU A 584 -45.80 11.70 -8.58
N ILE A 585 -46.52 11.69 -7.45
CA ILE A 585 -47.97 11.46 -7.42
C ILE A 585 -48.71 12.56 -8.17
N ASP A 586 -48.33 13.82 -8.00
CA ASP A 586 -48.99 14.94 -8.68
C ASP A 586 -48.73 14.93 -10.19
N TYR A 587 -47.50 14.56 -10.57
CA TYR A 587 -47.10 14.39 -11.97
C TYR A 587 -47.94 13.33 -12.69
N GLU A 588 -47.99 12.11 -12.09
CA GLU A 588 -48.80 11.02 -12.62
C GLU A 588 -50.30 11.37 -12.63
N ALA A 589 -50.81 12.02 -11.60
CA ALA A 589 -52.18 12.47 -11.54
C ALA A 589 -52.54 13.47 -12.65
N ARG A 590 -51.61 14.33 -13.05
CA ARG A 590 -51.80 15.26 -14.21
C ARG A 590 -51.76 14.47 -15.53
N LYS A 591 -50.92 13.49 -15.68
CA LYS A 591 -50.81 12.64 -16.86
C LYS A 591 -52.08 11.78 -17.09
N TYR A 592 -52.64 11.26 -16.02
CA TYR A 592 -53.81 10.33 -16.07
C TYR A 592 -55.09 10.97 -15.62
N LYS A 593 -55.22 12.32 -15.60
CA LYS A 593 -56.38 13.08 -15.12
C LYS A 593 -57.71 12.65 -15.79
N ASP A 594 -57.62 12.25 -17.07
CA ASP A 594 -58.76 11.87 -17.89
C ASP A 594 -58.95 10.33 -17.97
N VAL A 595 -58.19 9.54 -17.21
CA VAL A 595 -58.33 8.08 -17.18
C VAL A 595 -59.36 7.68 -16.13
N GLN A 596 -60.45 7.09 -16.59
CA GLN A 596 -61.51 6.60 -15.70
C GLN A 596 -60.98 5.49 -14.79
N GLY A 597 -61.17 5.63 -13.48
CA GLY A 597 -60.72 4.66 -12.47
C GLY A 597 -59.27 4.84 -11.98
N TYR A 598 -58.54 5.91 -12.38
CA TYR A 598 -57.22 6.20 -11.83
C TYR A 598 -57.35 6.61 -10.35
N ASP A 599 -56.64 5.88 -9.48
CA ASP A 599 -56.56 6.18 -8.05
C ASP A 599 -55.12 6.52 -7.67
N ARG A 600 -54.92 7.76 -7.18
CA ARG A 600 -53.60 8.25 -6.71
C ARG A 600 -52.91 7.35 -5.69
N LYS A 601 -53.73 6.60 -4.90
CA LYS A 601 -53.23 5.68 -3.87
C LYS A 601 -52.56 4.43 -4.44
N GLN A 602 -52.79 4.12 -5.71
CA GLN A 602 -52.18 2.98 -6.39
C GLN A 602 -50.76 3.29 -6.89
N HIS A 603 -50.34 4.57 -6.86
CA HIS A 603 -48.99 4.94 -7.23
C HIS A 603 -47.95 4.46 -6.19
N SER A 604 -46.84 3.88 -6.62
CA SER A 604 -45.79 3.33 -5.74
C SER A 604 -45.26 4.36 -4.73
N ALA A 605 -45.14 5.65 -5.14
CA ALA A 605 -44.74 6.74 -4.27
C ALA A 605 -45.70 6.99 -3.09
N TYR A 606 -46.94 6.56 -3.19
CA TYR A 606 -47.91 6.74 -2.10
C TYR A 606 -47.54 5.91 -0.86
N MET A 607 -47.02 4.71 -1.06
CA MET A 607 -46.47 3.87 0.02
C MET A 607 -45.35 4.64 0.78
N PHE A 608 -44.44 5.29 0.05
CA PHE A 608 -43.38 6.09 0.68
C PHE A 608 -43.90 7.29 1.48
N LEU A 609 -45.03 7.89 1.09
CA LEU A 609 -45.69 8.93 1.89
C LEU A 609 -46.32 8.40 3.17
N GLN A 610 -46.90 7.21 3.14
CA GLN A 610 -47.56 6.60 4.28
C GLN A 610 -46.57 5.99 5.28
N GLU A 611 -45.58 5.29 4.80
CA GLU A 611 -44.64 4.56 5.67
C GLU A 611 -43.33 5.32 5.97
N GLY A 612 -43.01 6.35 5.18
CA GLY A 612 -41.77 7.12 5.36
C GLY A 612 -41.71 8.01 6.60
N THR A 613 -42.84 8.16 7.33
CA THR A 613 -42.93 8.91 8.60
C THR A 613 -42.74 8.02 9.84
N TRP A 614 -42.45 6.74 9.64
CA TRP A 614 -42.33 5.72 10.69
C TRP A 614 -41.50 6.15 11.92
N PRO A 615 -40.39 6.95 11.81
CA PRO A 615 -39.62 7.33 12.98
C PRO A 615 -40.40 8.17 13.99
N ARG A 616 -41.38 8.95 13.50
CA ARG A 616 -42.24 9.79 14.34
C ARG A 616 -43.40 9.02 14.95
N GLU A 617 -43.74 7.86 14.40
CA GLU A 617 -44.92 7.08 14.73
C GLU A 617 -44.63 5.82 15.55
N SER A 618 -43.33 5.46 15.72
CA SER A 618 -42.95 4.21 16.38
C SER A 618 -42.26 4.45 17.72
N GLU A 619 -43.02 4.72 18.78
CA GLU A 619 -42.46 4.83 20.13
C GLU A 619 -41.80 3.50 20.57
N VAL A 620 -42.36 2.37 20.22
CA VAL A 620 -41.83 1.03 20.52
C VAL A 620 -40.41 0.84 19.95
N PHE A 621 -40.15 1.32 18.74
CA PHE A 621 -38.78 1.23 18.15
C PHE A 621 -37.76 1.99 18.99
N TRP A 622 -38.08 3.24 19.40
CA TRP A 622 -37.15 4.05 20.16
C TRP A 622 -36.91 3.50 21.56
N GLU A 623 -37.93 2.92 22.22
CA GLU A 623 -37.77 2.25 23.52
C GLU A 623 -36.86 1.02 23.40
N ASN A 624 -37.09 0.14 22.41
CA ASN A 624 -36.22 -1.01 22.12
C ASN A 624 -34.77 -0.57 21.82
N LEU A 625 -34.61 0.56 21.13
CA LEU A 625 -33.26 1.08 20.84
C LEU A 625 -32.56 1.60 22.09
N LYS A 626 -33.27 2.18 23.05
CA LYS A 626 -32.69 2.58 24.35
C LYS A 626 -32.12 1.38 25.12
N GLU A 627 -32.80 0.22 25.07
CA GLU A 627 -32.33 -1.02 25.71
C GLU A 627 -31.00 -1.51 25.11
N LEU A 628 -30.74 -1.23 23.84
CA LEU A 628 -29.52 -1.63 23.13
C LEU A 628 -28.35 -0.66 23.33
N LEU A 629 -28.58 0.58 23.78
CA LEU A 629 -27.57 1.61 23.96
C LEU A 629 -26.34 1.16 24.76
N PRO A 630 -26.45 0.31 25.79
CA PRO A 630 -25.28 -0.22 26.49
C PRO A 630 -24.28 -0.92 25.60
N ASN A 631 -24.70 -1.51 24.48
CA ASN A 631 -23.86 -2.27 23.56
C ASN A 631 -23.44 -1.48 22.31
N ILE A 632 -24.19 -0.42 21.97
CA ILE A 632 -23.95 0.37 20.75
C ILE A 632 -22.57 1.05 20.79
N LYS A 633 -21.88 1.03 19.66
CA LYS A 633 -20.60 1.67 19.41
C LYS A 633 -20.67 2.75 18.33
N TYR A 634 -21.63 2.62 17.40
CA TYR A 634 -21.70 3.47 16.22
C TYR A 634 -23.13 3.67 15.75
N PHE A 635 -23.50 4.92 15.50
CA PHE A 635 -24.70 5.29 14.76
C PHE A 635 -24.33 5.98 13.45
N GLU A 636 -25.00 5.57 12.38
CA GLU A 636 -25.05 6.32 11.13
C GLU A 636 -26.47 6.84 10.93
N PHE A 637 -26.66 8.16 10.98
CA PHE A 637 -27.95 8.82 10.78
C PHE A 637 -28.02 9.36 9.35
N THR A 638 -28.91 8.77 8.56
CA THR A 638 -29.13 9.07 7.16
C THR A 638 -30.63 9.11 6.85
N GLY A 639 -31.01 9.04 5.58
CA GLY A 639 -32.42 9.01 5.16
C GLY A 639 -32.80 10.27 4.44
N GLY A 640 -33.94 10.92 4.77
CA GLY A 640 -34.34 12.20 4.21
C GLY A 640 -33.37 13.31 4.60
N GLU A 641 -33.76 14.09 5.63
CA GLU A 641 -32.84 14.99 6.33
C GLU A 641 -32.91 14.68 7.83
N PRO A 642 -31.82 14.11 8.42
CA PRO A 642 -31.84 13.67 9.81
C PRO A 642 -32.11 14.80 10.82
N PHE A 643 -31.69 16.02 10.55
CA PHE A 643 -31.91 17.17 11.46
C PHE A 643 -33.36 17.66 11.49
N LEU A 644 -34.25 17.10 10.68
CA LEU A 644 -35.70 17.31 10.75
C LEU A 644 -36.41 16.28 11.65
N ILE A 645 -35.68 15.32 12.24
CA ILE A 645 -36.23 14.22 13.04
C ILE A 645 -35.85 14.44 14.51
N GLU A 646 -36.75 14.90 15.32
CA GLU A 646 -36.55 15.20 16.73
C GLU A 646 -36.27 13.97 17.60
N GLU A 647 -36.84 12.84 17.22
CA GLU A 647 -36.80 11.59 17.98
C GLU A 647 -35.37 11.10 18.20
N HIS A 648 -34.47 11.25 17.19
CA HIS A 648 -33.07 10.83 17.38
C HIS A 648 -32.33 11.72 18.39
N PHE A 649 -32.60 13.03 18.46
CA PHE A 649 -32.03 13.91 19.50
C PHE A 649 -32.51 13.52 20.91
N LYS A 650 -33.78 13.06 21.06
CA LYS A 650 -34.28 12.49 22.32
C LYS A 650 -33.45 11.26 22.73
N LEU A 651 -33.13 10.38 21.78
CA LEU A 651 -32.27 9.24 22.02
C LEU A 651 -30.86 9.67 22.46
N LEU A 652 -30.26 10.70 21.79
CA LEU A 652 -28.95 11.19 22.14
C LEU A 652 -28.91 11.80 23.57
N ARG A 653 -29.94 12.57 23.95
CA ARG A 653 -30.08 13.09 25.33
C ARG A 653 -30.11 11.92 26.34
N TYR A 654 -30.92 10.91 26.08
CA TYR A 654 -30.96 9.71 26.90
C TYR A 654 -29.60 9.02 27.02
N ALA A 655 -28.88 8.86 25.91
CA ALA A 655 -27.53 8.27 25.92
C ALA A 655 -26.52 9.09 26.75
N VAL A 656 -26.63 10.43 26.75
CA VAL A 656 -25.79 11.32 27.56
C VAL A 656 -26.16 11.20 29.03
N GLU A 657 -27.42 11.26 29.39
CA GLU A 657 -27.94 11.17 30.76
C GLU A 657 -27.54 9.85 31.46
N HIS A 658 -27.49 8.75 30.71
CA HIS A 658 -27.14 7.43 31.23
C HIS A 658 -25.66 7.07 31.05
N GLY A 659 -24.84 8.00 30.58
CA GLY A 659 -23.39 7.82 30.43
C GLY A 659 -22.94 6.90 29.29
N TYR A 660 -23.83 6.54 28.36
CA TYR A 660 -23.51 5.69 27.21
C TYR A 660 -22.76 6.44 26.10
N SER A 661 -22.94 7.73 25.97
CA SER A 661 -22.43 8.57 24.90
C SER A 661 -20.91 8.50 24.70
N LYS A 662 -20.13 8.38 25.79
CA LYS A 662 -18.66 8.39 25.76
C LYS A 662 -18.01 7.24 24.94
N ARG A 663 -18.77 6.22 24.56
CA ARG A 663 -18.30 5.06 23.78
C ARG A 663 -18.94 4.97 22.41
N ILE A 664 -19.80 5.92 22.04
CA ILE A 664 -20.56 5.92 20.80
C ILE A 664 -19.97 6.96 19.86
N ASP A 665 -19.68 6.54 18.64
CA ASP A 665 -19.40 7.40 17.50
C ASP A 665 -20.69 7.66 16.73
N ILE A 666 -20.82 8.84 16.16
CA ILE A 666 -21.98 9.22 15.34
C ILE A 666 -21.50 9.76 14.00
N HIS A 667 -22.08 9.26 12.92
CA HIS A 667 -21.95 9.82 11.58
C HIS A 667 -23.28 10.36 11.08
N TYR A 668 -23.28 11.60 10.61
CA TYR A 668 -24.41 12.23 9.96
C TYR A 668 -24.16 12.43 8.48
N ASN A 669 -25.15 12.09 7.62
CA ASN A 669 -25.24 12.59 6.27
C ASN A 669 -26.38 13.62 6.19
N THR A 670 -26.05 14.90 6.04
CA THR A 670 -27.01 16.00 5.96
C THR A 670 -26.95 16.72 4.61
N ASN A 671 -28.09 17.28 4.19
CA ASN A 671 -28.14 18.14 3.02
C ASN A 671 -27.66 19.59 3.29
N GLY A 672 -27.29 19.89 4.54
CA GLY A 672 -26.75 21.16 4.97
C GLY A 672 -27.74 22.33 5.09
N THR A 673 -29.01 22.12 4.75
CA THR A 673 -30.03 23.23 4.81
C THR A 673 -30.52 23.50 6.22
N VAL A 674 -30.35 22.53 7.14
CA VAL A 674 -30.82 22.64 8.54
C VAL A 674 -29.63 22.66 9.45
N TYR A 675 -29.56 23.64 10.34
CA TYR A 675 -28.57 23.67 11.42
C TYR A 675 -29.31 23.39 12.74
N PRO A 676 -28.89 22.37 13.50
CA PRO A 676 -29.56 22.04 14.78
C PRO A 676 -29.45 23.19 15.79
N SER A 677 -30.32 23.20 16.80
CA SER A 677 -30.28 24.18 17.88
C SER A 677 -28.98 24.07 18.70
N ASP A 678 -28.61 25.15 19.38
CA ASP A 678 -27.39 25.18 20.22
C ASP A 678 -27.46 24.10 21.33
N GLU A 679 -28.65 23.78 21.83
CA GLU A 679 -28.86 22.68 22.80
C GLU A 679 -28.49 21.32 22.18
N GLU A 680 -28.99 21.02 20.97
CA GLU A 680 -28.72 19.78 20.26
C GLU A 680 -27.25 19.66 19.88
N VAL A 681 -26.66 20.73 19.38
CA VAL A 681 -25.22 20.82 19.09
C VAL A 681 -24.38 20.56 20.34
N SER A 682 -24.80 21.06 21.51
CA SER A 682 -24.07 20.84 22.76
C SER A 682 -23.99 19.37 23.19
N LEU A 683 -24.92 18.53 22.73
CA LEU A 683 -24.90 17.08 22.99
C LEU A 683 -23.69 16.40 22.30
N TRP A 684 -23.31 16.86 21.12
CA TRP A 684 -22.27 16.23 20.32
C TRP A 684 -20.92 16.18 21.03
N GLY A 685 -20.56 17.22 21.76
CA GLY A 685 -19.33 17.23 22.58
C GLY A 685 -19.31 16.23 23.76
N LYS A 686 -20.40 15.47 23.96
CA LYS A 686 -20.47 14.42 24.98
C LYS A 686 -20.23 13.01 24.44
N PHE A 687 -20.17 12.85 23.13
CA PHE A 687 -19.93 11.59 22.45
C PHE A 687 -18.43 11.31 22.24
N ARG A 688 -18.08 10.07 21.88
CA ARG A 688 -16.69 9.67 21.63
C ARG A 688 -16.15 10.36 20.36
N ASN A 689 -16.93 10.37 19.29
CA ASN A 689 -16.61 11.07 18.04
C ASN A 689 -17.89 11.42 17.28
N ILE A 690 -17.91 12.57 16.63
CA ILE A 690 -18.99 13.03 15.75
C ILE A 690 -18.42 13.38 14.38
N GLU A 691 -18.97 12.83 13.34
CA GLU A 691 -18.61 13.08 11.95
C GLU A 691 -19.82 13.64 11.21
N ILE A 692 -19.72 14.86 10.68
CA ILE A 692 -20.79 15.54 9.97
C ILE A 692 -20.43 15.60 8.48
N ALA A 693 -21.05 14.76 7.67
CA ALA A 693 -20.87 14.74 6.23
C ALA A 693 -21.94 15.62 5.57
N VAL A 694 -21.53 16.76 5.04
CA VAL A 694 -22.43 17.67 4.31
C VAL A 694 -22.41 17.30 2.82
N SER A 695 -23.58 17.02 2.29
CA SER A 695 -23.77 16.62 0.89
C SER A 695 -23.76 17.83 -0.03
N ILE A 696 -22.67 18.07 -0.76
CA ILE A 696 -22.52 19.20 -1.68
C ILE A 696 -22.04 18.67 -3.03
N ASP A 697 -22.92 18.71 -4.03
CA ASP A 697 -22.64 18.15 -5.36
C ASP A 697 -22.16 19.22 -6.36
N ASN A 698 -22.45 20.51 -6.10
CA ASN A 698 -22.04 21.65 -6.90
C ASN A 698 -22.09 22.93 -6.06
N ILE A 699 -21.89 24.10 -6.67
CA ILE A 699 -21.94 25.40 -6.01
C ILE A 699 -22.95 26.34 -6.69
N GLU A 700 -23.43 27.36 -5.96
CA GLU A 700 -24.26 28.44 -6.47
C GLU A 700 -25.53 27.95 -7.21
N ALA A 701 -25.85 28.55 -8.32
CA ALA A 701 -27.06 28.22 -9.10
C ALA A 701 -27.09 26.75 -9.57
N ARG A 702 -25.92 26.13 -9.80
CA ARG A 702 -25.85 24.70 -10.14
C ARG A 702 -26.27 23.83 -8.96
N PHE A 703 -25.82 24.16 -7.75
CA PHE A 703 -26.25 23.48 -6.53
C PHE A 703 -27.76 23.55 -6.34
N GLU A 704 -28.36 24.75 -6.50
CA GLU A 704 -29.82 24.95 -6.33
C GLU A 704 -30.64 24.22 -7.42
N TYR A 705 -30.10 24.11 -8.63
CA TYR A 705 -30.69 23.32 -9.70
C TYR A 705 -30.68 21.82 -9.40
N GLU A 706 -29.53 21.29 -8.98
CA GLU A 706 -29.35 19.87 -8.68
C GLU A 706 -30.13 19.50 -7.40
N ARG A 707 -30.05 20.33 -6.36
CA ARG A 707 -30.71 20.15 -5.05
C ARG A 707 -31.93 21.06 -4.90
N TYR A 708 -32.91 20.87 -5.78
CA TYR A 708 -34.09 21.71 -5.86
C TYR A 708 -34.76 21.90 -4.52
N GLY A 709 -34.95 23.17 -4.15
CA GLY A 709 -35.51 23.63 -2.87
C GLY A 709 -34.46 24.04 -1.84
N ALA A 710 -33.17 23.91 -2.15
CA ALA A 710 -32.08 24.47 -1.36
C ALA A 710 -31.80 25.93 -1.77
N VAL A 711 -31.29 26.73 -0.85
CA VAL A 711 -30.75 28.08 -1.06
C VAL A 711 -29.24 27.99 -0.76
N TRP A 712 -28.41 28.27 -1.74
CA TRP A 712 -26.96 28.10 -1.61
C TRP A 712 -26.33 28.90 -0.48
N ASP A 713 -26.71 30.15 -0.31
CA ASP A 713 -26.16 31.02 0.74
C ASP A 713 -26.52 30.56 2.15
N GLU A 714 -27.68 29.92 2.34
CA GLU A 714 -28.07 29.31 3.62
C GLU A 714 -27.18 28.07 3.90
N VAL A 715 -26.97 27.18 2.90
CA VAL A 715 -26.13 26.00 3.04
C VAL A 715 -24.68 26.40 3.32
N LYS A 716 -24.15 27.36 2.58
CA LYS A 716 -22.80 27.89 2.78
C LYS A 716 -22.62 28.47 4.19
N THR A 717 -23.62 29.20 4.69
CA THR A 717 -23.62 29.72 6.06
C THR A 717 -23.61 28.58 7.10
N ASN A 718 -24.38 27.52 6.88
CA ASN A 718 -24.40 26.37 7.77
C ASN A 718 -23.06 25.58 7.71
N VAL A 719 -22.44 25.44 6.55
CA VAL A 719 -21.09 24.84 6.40
C VAL A 719 -20.07 25.61 7.24
N ILE A 720 -20.10 26.96 7.20
CA ILE A 720 -19.21 27.78 8.02
C ILE A 720 -19.45 27.51 9.52
N LYS A 721 -20.71 27.40 9.95
CA LYS A 721 -21.05 27.07 11.34
C LYS A 721 -20.57 25.68 11.73
N PHE A 722 -20.78 24.65 10.89
CA PHE A 722 -20.28 23.28 11.14
C PHE A 722 -18.74 23.25 11.26
N ASN A 723 -18.03 23.95 10.37
CA ASN A 723 -16.57 24.02 10.43
C ASN A 723 -16.06 24.81 11.66
N ALA A 724 -16.81 25.78 12.14
CA ALA A 724 -16.46 26.52 13.36
C ALA A 724 -16.58 25.68 14.66
N MET A 725 -17.36 24.58 14.63
CA MET A 725 -17.55 23.68 15.77
C MET A 725 -16.48 22.57 15.88
N LYS A 726 -15.57 22.47 14.94
CA LYS A 726 -14.57 21.40 14.90
C LYS A 726 -13.73 21.35 16.15
N THR A 727 -13.51 20.13 16.61
CA THR A 727 -12.66 19.79 17.76
C THR A 727 -11.97 18.47 17.48
N ASN A 728 -11.19 17.96 18.43
CA ASN A 728 -10.66 16.58 18.31
C ASN A 728 -11.77 15.49 18.32
N LEU A 729 -12.99 15.84 18.72
CA LEU A 729 -14.14 14.93 18.80
C LEU A 729 -15.22 15.21 17.74
N ILE A 730 -15.17 16.37 17.08
CA ILE A 730 -16.15 16.76 16.05
C ILE A 730 -15.40 17.08 14.78
N GLN A 731 -15.66 16.30 13.73
CA GLN A 731 -15.04 16.40 12.42
C GLN A 731 -16.10 16.72 11.36
N THR A 732 -15.68 17.42 10.31
CA THR A 732 -16.55 17.75 9.19
C THR A 732 -16.04 17.13 7.90
N GLN A 733 -16.96 16.66 7.09
CA GLN A 733 -16.69 16.07 5.79
C GLN A 733 -17.58 16.70 4.74
N VAL A 734 -17.07 16.92 3.53
CA VAL A 734 -17.90 17.13 2.34
C VAL A 734 -18.05 15.81 1.59
N CYS A 735 -19.30 15.48 1.23
CA CYS A 735 -19.61 14.30 0.42
C CYS A 735 -20.19 14.79 -0.93
N MET A 736 -19.46 14.51 -2.01
CA MET A 736 -19.85 14.88 -3.39
C MET A 736 -20.37 13.62 -4.09
N THR A 737 -21.63 13.63 -4.53
CA THR A 737 -22.21 12.52 -5.31
C THR A 737 -22.02 12.79 -6.80
N ILE A 738 -21.01 12.13 -7.39
CA ILE A 738 -20.58 12.35 -8.76
C ILE A 738 -21.59 11.75 -9.75
N ASN A 739 -22.14 12.59 -10.59
CA ASN A 739 -23.19 12.26 -11.56
C ASN A 739 -23.01 13.08 -12.87
N ILE A 740 -23.84 12.81 -13.88
CA ILE A 740 -23.73 13.50 -15.19
C ILE A 740 -23.79 15.02 -15.07
N GLN A 741 -24.56 15.59 -14.14
CA GLN A 741 -24.76 17.03 -14.03
C GLN A 741 -23.50 17.73 -13.51
N ASN A 742 -22.81 17.16 -12.50
CA ASN A 742 -21.73 17.84 -11.78
C ASN A 742 -20.33 17.48 -12.23
N VAL A 743 -20.12 16.34 -12.91
CA VAL A 743 -18.78 15.83 -13.20
C VAL A 743 -17.92 16.80 -14.01
N TYR A 744 -18.49 17.58 -14.93
CA TYR A 744 -17.76 18.59 -15.70
C TYR A 744 -17.32 19.78 -14.83
N TYR A 745 -18.04 20.08 -13.75
CA TYR A 745 -17.84 21.24 -12.87
C TYR A 745 -17.07 20.88 -11.58
N LEU A 746 -16.47 19.69 -11.51
CA LEU A 746 -15.64 19.30 -10.38
C LEU A 746 -14.45 20.23 -10.12
N PRO A 747 -13.78 20.84 -11.12
CA PRO A 747 -12.76 21.84 -10.86
C PRO A 747 -13.22 22.96 -9.93
N GLU A 748 -14.32 23.63 -10.26
CA GLU A 748 -14.87 24.76 -9.50
C GLU A 748 -15.35 24.34 -8.11
N LEU A 749 -15.96 23.14 -8.02
CA LEU A 749 -16.37 22.58 -6.74
C LEU A 749 -15.17 22.27 -5.84
N CYS A 750 -14.13 21.65 -6.38
CA CYS A 750 -12.90 21.34 -5.64
C CYS A 750 -12.19 22.61 -5.15
N ASP A 751 -12.16 23.68 -5.97
CA ASP A 751 -11.61 24.96 -5.56
C ASP A 751 -12.37 25.55 -4.37
N TRP A 752 -13.69 25.55 -4.45
CA TRP A 752 -14.51 26.02 -3.33
C TRP A 752 -14.27 25.16 -2.07
N VAL A 753 -14.27 23.83 -2.20
CA VAL A 753 -14.03 22.91 -1.08
C VAL A 753 -12.68 23.18 -0.42
N ASN A 754 -11.62 23.44 -1.21
CA ASN A 754 -10.28 23.77 -0.68
C ASN A 754 -10.28 25.03 0.20
N THR A 755 -11.23 25.96 -0.01
CA THR A 755 -11.38 27.18 0.83
C THR A 755 -12.12 26.94 2.16
N GLN A 756 -12.83 25.79 2.30
CA GLN A 756 -13.77 25.55 3.41
C GLN A 756 -13.19 24.79 4.61
N GLN A 757 -11.94 24.35 4.55
CA GLN A 757 -11.25 23.67 5.66
C GLN A 757 -11.95 22.41 6.21
N PHE A 758 -12.62 21.62 5.37
CA PHE A 758 -13.13 20.31 5.76
C PHE A 758 -11.99 19.36 6.19
N ASP A 759 -12.26 18.50 7.16
CA ASP A 759 -11.30 17.49 7.59
C ASP A 759 -11.16 16.37 6.56
N MET A 760 -12.26 16.03 5.89
CA MET A 760 -12.30 15.00 4.85
C MET A 760 -13.10 15.44 3.62
N VAL A 761 -12.68 14.95 2.47
CA VAL A 761 -13.37 15.13 1.17
C VAL A 761 -13.66 13.75 0.60
N HIS A 762 -14.94 13.45 0.35
CA HIS A 762 -15.37 12.14 -0.15
C HIS A 762 -16.04 12.29 -1.53
N PHE A 763 -15.50 11.57 -2.53
CA PHE A 763 -16.06 11.46 -3.87
C PHE A 763 -16.87 10.16 -3.96
N ASN A 764 -18.18 10.27 -3.98
CA ASN A 764 -19.12 9.15 -4.03
C ASN A 764 -19.66 8.98 -5.45
N MET A 765 -19.38 7.84 -6.09
CA MET A 765 -19.91 7.56 -7.42
C MET A 765 -21.39 7.23 -7.36
N LEU A 766 -22.22 7.93 -8.15
CA LEU A 766 -23.63 7.59 -8.27
C LEU A 766 -23.80 6.28 -9.06
N HIS A 767 -24.60 5.38 -8.49
CA HIS A 767 -24.96 4.11 -9.13
C HIS A 767 -26.46 4.00 -9.43
N ASP A 768 -27.28 4.72 -8.68
CA ASP A 768 -28.73 4.77 -8.87
C ASP A 768 -29.24 6.18 -8.54
N PRO A 769 -30.07 6.79 -9.36
CA PRO A 769 -30.68 6.25 -10.59
C PRO A 769 -29.66 6.11 -11.73
N ASN A 770 -29.68 4.95 -12.40
CA ASN A 770 -28.71 4.57 -13.43
C ASN A 770 -28.61 5.59 -14.58
N VAL A 771 -29.72 6.23 -14.92
CA VAL A 771 -29.77 7.26 -16.00
C VAL A 771 -28.94 8.50 -15.70
N MET A 772 -28.55 8.74 -14.44
CA MET A 772 -27.74 9.86 -14.00
C MET A 772 -26.25 9.49 -13.83
N CYS A 773 -25.89 8.21 -14.00
CA CYS A 773 -24.55 7.72 -13.78
C CYS A 773 -23.59 8.16 -14.89
N ILE A 774 -22.37 8.58 -14.54
CA ILE A 774 -21.39 9.14 -15.49
C ILE A 774 -20.95 8.16 -16.58
N ASN A 775 -21.02 6.85 -16.34
CA ASN A 775 -20.76 5.82 -17.35
C ASN A 775 -21.86 5.69 -18.41
N ARG A 776 -22.93 6.49 -18.32
CA ARG A 776 -24.05 6.58 -19.26
C ARG A 776 -24.04 7.86 -20.07
N MET A 777 -22.99 8.64 -20.01
CA MET A 777 -22.83 9.83 -20.84
C MET A 777 -22.71 9.47 -22.34
N THR A 778 -23.13 10.38 -23.21
CA THR A 778 -22.85 10.30 -24.65
C THR A 778 -21.35 10.35 -24.92
N PRO A 779 -20.85 9.80 -26.04
CA PRO A 779 -19.43 9.88 -26.37
C PRO A 779 -18.89 11.33 -26.42
N ALA A 780 -19.72 12.29 -26.85
CA ALA A 780 -19.37 13.71 -26.86
C ALA A 780 -19.18 14.25 -25.43
N ALA A 781 -20.09 13.91 -24.52
CA ALA A 781 -20.02 14.31 -23.12
C ALA A 781 -18.86 13.64 -22.38
N GLN A 782 -18.59 12.33 -22.64
CA GLN A 782 -17.43 11.63 -22.08
C GLN A 782 -16.13 12.33 -22.46
N LYS A 783 -15.95 12.61 -23.76
CA LYS A 783 -14.75 13.31 -24.23
C LYS A 783 -14.61 14.69 -23.60
N LEU A 784 -15.68 15.49 -23.59
CA LEU A 784 -15.69 16.84 -23.02
C LEU A 784 -15.26 16.83 -21.54
N VAL A 785 -15.80 15.89 -20.76
CA VAL A 785 -15.49 15.74 -19.32
C VAL A 785 -14.04 15.28 -19.11
N ILE A 786 -13.59 14.26 -19.84
CA ILE A 786 -12.22 13.71 -19.72
C ILE A 786 -11.20 14.79 -20.06
N ASP A 787 -11.39 15.52 -21.17
CA ASP A 787 -10.52 16.62 -21.57
C ASP A 787 -10.46 17.69 -20.46
N ARG A 788 -11.61 18.13 -19.93
CA ARG A 788 -11.71 19.12 -18.85
C ARG A 788 -10.99 18.69 -17.56
N LEU A 789 -11.18 17.43 -17.14
CA LEU A 789 -10.59 16.91 -15.90
C LEU A 789 -9.09 16.67 -16.04
N ASN A 790 -8.59 16.34 -17.23
CA ASN A 790 -7.16 16.20 -17.49
C ASN A 790 -6.43 17.53 -17.54
N ASP A 791 -7.05 18.55 -18.12
CA ASP A 791 -6.45 19.87 -18.30
C ASP A 791 -6.39 20.69 -16.99
N TYR A 792 -7.19 20.32 -15.97
CA TYR A 792 -7.24 21.07 -14.72
C TYR A 792 -6.18 20.61 -13.71
N PRO A 793 -5.42 21.53 -13.07
CA PRO A 793 -4.34 21.20 -12.12
C PRO A 793 -4.88 20.91 -10.70
N PHE A 794 -5.57 19.79 -10.52
CA PHE A 794 -6.02 19.35 -9.19
C PHE A 794 -4.85 19.17 -8.23
N ASN A 795 -5.06 19.43 -6.94
CA ASN A 795 -4.09 19.05 -5.93
C ASN A 795 -3.91 17.50 -5.88
N VAL A 796 -2.79 17.03 -5.33
CA VAL A 796 -2.41 15.60 -5.35
C VAL A 796 -3.50 14.69 -4.76
N LYS A 797 -4.18 15.12 -3.68
CA LYS A 797 -5.23 14.32 -3.05
C LYS A 797 -6.47 14.17 -3.94
N HIS A 798 -6.90 15.27 -4.54
CA HIS A 798 -8.04 15.25 -5.46
C HIS A 798 -7.70 14.52 -6.76
N ARG A 799 -6.49 14.67 -7.29
CA ARG A 799 -6.07 14.03 -8.54
C ARG A 799 -6.25 12.50 -8.51
N VAL A 800 -5.92 11.86 -7.40
CA VAL A 800 -6.11 10.40 -7.23
C VAL A 800 -7.57 9.98 -7.41
N GLU A 801 -8.51 10.76 -6.87
CA GLU A 801 -9.95 10.46 -7.01
C GLU A 801 -10.46 10.84 -8.42
N ILE A 802 -9.98 11.93 -8.99
CA ILE A 802 -10.29 12.32 -10.36
C ILE A 802 -9.84 11.27 -11.39
N ASP A 803 -8.66 10.68 -11.21
CA ASP A 803 -8.17 9.59 -12.08
C ASP A 803 -9.09 8.37 -12.05
N LYS A 804 -9.63 8.02 -10.88
CA LYS A 804 -10.65 6.95 -10.76
C LYS A 804 -11.95 7.30 -11.48
N ILE A 805 -12.39 8.56 -11.40
CA ILE A 805 -13.58 9.06 -12.12
C ILE A 805 -13.36 8.95 -13.63
N ILE A 806 -12.22 9.40 -14.14
CA ILE A 806 -11.86 9.29 -15.56
C ILE A 806 -11.86 7.81 -16.00
N GLN A 807 -11.20 6.95 -15.25
CA GLN A 807 -11.16 5.51 -15.53
C GLN A 807 -12.57 4.87 -15.53
N PHE A 808 -13.45 5.30 -14.63
CA PHE A 808 -14.83 4.82 -14.59
C PHE A 808 -15.64 5.28 -15.81
N ILE A 809 -15.41 6.49 -16.33
CA ILE A 809 -16.00 6.99 -17.57
C ILE A 809 -15.49 6.21 -18.77
N GLU A 810 -14.17 6.00 -18.88
CA GLU A 810 -13.51 5.29 -19.99
C GLU A 810 -13.95 3.82 -20.08
N ASN A 811 -14.16 3.16 -18.94
CA ASN A 811 -14.63 1.79 -18.89
C ASN A 811 -16.15 1.65 -19.10
N GLY A 812 -16.88 2.77 -19.14
CA GLY A 812 -18.32 2.80 -19.35
C GLY A 812 -18.71 2.56 -20.82
N ALA A 813 -19.81 1.81 -21.02
CA ALA A 813 -20.33 1.54 -22.36
C ALA A 813 -20.92 2.80 -23.06
N GLY A 814 -21.07 3.89 -22.30
CA GLY A 814 -21.78 5.08 -22.77
C GLY A 814 -23.27 4.84 -23.02
N SER A 815 -23.94 5.83 -23.54
CA SER A 815 -25.33 5.71 -24.02
C SER A 815 -25.58 6.76 -25.13
N ASP A 816 -26.75 6.70 -25.76
CA ASP A 816 -27.20 7.75 -26.68
C ASP A 816 -27.79 8.99 -25.96
N GLY A 817 -27.84 8.97 -24.62
CA GLY A 817 -28.36 10.05 -23.79
C GLY A 817 -29.89 10.14 -23.72
N THR A 818 -30.65 9.35 -24.49
CA THR A 818 -32.12 9.46 -24.60
C THR A 818 -32.84 9.40 -23.26
N GLU A 819 -32.54 8.44 -22.40
CA GLU A 819 -33.19 8.28 -21.10
C GLU A 819 -32.88 9.44 -20.15
N PHE A 820 -31.60 9.90 -20.15
CA PHE A 820 -31.20 11.07 -19.37
C PHE A 820 -31.94 12.32 -19.82
N LEU A 821 -31.95 12.58 -21.15
CA LEU A 821 -32.62 13.75 -21.73
C LEU A 821 -34.10 13.74 -21.40
N GLN A 822 -34.77 12.60 -21.56
CA GLN A 822 -36.21 12.47 -21.26
C GLN A 822 -36.48 12.81 -19.78
N LYS A 823 -35.71 12.27 -18.86
CA LYS A 823 -35.84 12.56 -17.41
C LYS A 823 -35.59 14.06 -17.13
N MET A 824 -34.54 14.63 -17.69
CA MET A 824 -34.20 16.05 -17.44
C MET A 824 -35.22 17.01 -18.01
N GLN A 825 -35.64 16.85 -19.28
CA GLN A 825 -36.62 17.68 -19.92
C GLN A 825 -38.01 17.62 -19.21
N GLN A 826 -38.39 16.41 -18.81
CA GLN A 826 -39.64 16.20 -18.08
C GLN A 826 -39.63 16.90 -16.69
N THR A 827 -38.51 16.80 -15.96
CA THR A 827 -38.36 17.44 -14.66
C THR A 827 -38.27 18.96 -14.81
N ASP A 828 -37.53 19.44 -15.81
CA ASP A 828 -37.39 20.88 -16.10
C ASP A 828 -38.72 21.54 -16.51
N ALA A 829 -39.51 20.90 -17.39
CA ALA A 829 -40.83 21.33 -17.75
C ALA A 829 -41.80 21.41 -16.53
N TYR A 830 -41.74 20.42 -15.62
CA TYR A 830 -42.57 20.39 -14.41
C TYR A 830 -42.18 21.49 -13.41
N ARG A 831 -40.84 21.78 -13.27
CA ARG A 831 -40.29 22.76 -12.31
C ARG A 831 -40.06 24.14 -12.89
N GLU A 832 -40.41 24.36 -14.18
CA GLU A 832 -40.14 25.61 -14.90
C GLU A 832 -38.67 26.03 -14.86
N GLN A 833 -37.78 25.05 -15.08
CA GLN A 833 -36.31 25.20 -15.10
C GLN A 833 -35.74 24.80 -16.48
N SER A 834 -34.47 25.09 -16.71
CA SER A 834 -33.72 24.57 -17.86
C SER A 834 -32.27 24.25 -17.48
N MET A 835 -31.82 23.05 -17.82
CA MET A 835 -30.44 22.62 -17.64
C MET A 835 -29.46 23.54 -18.40
N LEU A 836 -29.89 24.13 -19.53
CA LEU A 836 -29.04 25.05 -20.30
C LEU A 836 -28.70 26.33 -19.54
N THR A 837 -29.46 26.70 -18.53
CA THR A 837 -29.23 27.94 -17.75
C THR A 837 -28.08 27.78 -16.79
N THR A 838 -27.89 26.59 -16.23
CA THR A 838 -26.94 26.33 -15.17
C THR A 838 -25.82 25.40 -15.58
N HIS A 839 -26.06 24.41 -16.46
CA HIS A 839 -25.16 23.32 -16.84
C HIS A 839 -24.97 23.27 -18.38
N LYS A 840 -24.75 24.41 -19.00
CA LYS A 840 -24.78 24.57 -20.45
C LYS A 840 -23.86 23.59 -21.19
N GLU A 841 -22.62 23.45 -20.76
CA GLU A 841 -21.59 22.67 -21.46
C GLU A 841 -21.99 21.20 -21.52
N ILE A 842 -22.29 20.61 -20.36
CA ILE A 842 -22.67 19.20 -20.29
C ILE A 842 -24.05 18.94 -20.88
N ALA A 843 -25.00 19.88 -20.75
CA ALA A 843 -26.31 19.79 -21.36
C ALA A 843 -26.21 19.66 -22.89
N LEU A 844 -25.44 20.53 -23.53
CA LEU A 844 -25.23 20.50 -24.98
C LEU A 844 -24.51 19.21 -25.43
N ALA A 845 -23.48 18.79 -24.70
CA ALA A 845 -22.74 17.57 -25.00
C ALA A 845 -23.60 16.31 -24.85
N MET A 846 -24.58 16.31 -23.95
CA MET A 846 -25.58 15.26 -23.81
C MET A 846 -26.70 15.33 -24.86
N GLY A 847 -26.78 16.41 -25.68
CA GLY A 847 -27.82 16.64 -26.68
C GLY A 847 -29.08 17.31 -26.15
N TYR A 848 -29.01 17.98 -24.99
CA TYR A 848 -30.15 18.70 -24.42
C TYR A 848 -30.52 19.94 -25.30
N VAL A 849 -31.80 20.03 -25.68
CA VAL A 849 -32.38 21.16 -26.36
C VAL A 849 -33.59 21.65 -25.56
N ASN A 850 -33.85 22.97 -25.57
CA ASN A 850 -35.09 23.48 -24.95
C ASN A 850 -36.29 22.90 -25.71
N SER A 851 -37.20 22.28 -24.99
CA SER A 851 -38.47 21.77 -25.52
C SER A 851 -39.47 22.90 -25.74
#